data_e72eeff647363320ce721d43430f4a54
#
_entry.id   e72eeff647363320ce721d43430f4a54
#
_cell.length_a   1.000
_cell.length_b   1.000
_cell.length_c   1.000
_cell.angle_alpha   90.00
_cell.angle_beta   90.00
_cell.angle_gamma   90.00
#
_symmetry.space_group_name_H-M   'P 1'
#
loop_
_entity.id
_entity.type
_entity.pdbx_description
1 polymer ?
#
loop_
_entity_poly.entity_id
_entity_poly.type
_entity_poly.pdbx_seq_one_letter_code
_entity_poly.pdbx_strand_id
1 'polypeptide(L)'
;MSFAVEALGQGRPAEAEELCREILKEVPDHFHATHLLGLRAFDGGRLDEAEFLLERAIALDPRSPDAHGNLGAVYFALQKFQAARACQEKAIALKPNCPITLTNLGNTLLHIGLGEEAIGLHDRAIRLKPDYADAFCNRGMAELMTGKFERAKESFDRALSLQPRHAEAIAGRGMVSLELRHFNEAAAAFDAALAIKPGSPRILLQRGRLNLSLSRLEQAAADLDAALTQSPRLELALCWRAQIDILVGNTARAMAGVKTLLEVNPRSEMGLALLAACHVNQGDIATALAHLDAALEIAPDFPEAIGYKIFVLDYLPQADFVVQQAARKYWWDAIGAKLPRTTLAPRKLDPDRRIVIGYVASEFRRHSAAYSLLPVLRHHDHASFKIVCYSCWPSQDEMTERFKALADVWVDAAQLSDDELADRIQADGIDILIDVSGHTTGSRLHVFARKPAPIQVTGFGHATGTGLQTMDYVLADPVFIPPSARHLLAEKVHDLPCLITIDPILDAQPSELPMLRNGHVTFGVFNRIFKISDEAIGVWSKVMREVTGSKIIIKNGLLDDPMLRDRLIARFVEQGIAEDNVVCMGSTPREEHLRAFADVDISLDTFPQNGGISTWESLYAGVPVVAKLGSGASSRAGGSILSAVGLEDWVAEDDEGYAAIACRYAAQPDHLTKLRAELPARIAASDAGNVETYTRKVEAGYRQFWRDYCAAAPEGGDVA
;
A
#
# COMPACT_ATOMS: atom_id res chain seq x y z
N MET A 1 52.24 -23.81 -15.79
CA MET A 1 51.08 -24.04 -14.86
C MET A 1 51.47 -24.08 -13.38
N SER A 2 52.52 -24.84 -12.95
CA SER A 2 52.87 -24.91 -11.51
C SER A 2 53.15 -23.53 -10.91
N PHE A 3 53.91 -22.66 -11.60
CA PHE A 3 54.18 -21.29 -11.14
C PHE A 3 52.92 -20.41 -11.07
N ALA A 4 51.95 -20.56 -11.99
CA ALA A 4 50.69 -19.84 -11.93
C ALA A 4 49.82 -20.26 -10.72
N VAL A 5 49.78 -21.55 -10.40
CA VAL A 5 49.09 -22.08 -9.22
C VAL A 5 49.81 -21.65 -7.94
N GLU A 6 51.12 -21.64 -7.92
CA GLU A 6 51.94 -21.16 -6.81
C GLU A 6 51.71 -19.65 -6.54
N ALA A 7 51.69 -18.83 -7.60
CA ALA A 7 51.40 -17.40 -7.50
C ALA A 7 50.03 -17.15 -6.87
N LEU A 8 49.02 -17.94 -7.23
CA LEU A 8 47.68 -17.88 -6.57
C LEU A 8 47.77 -18.24 -5.09
N GLY A 9 48.47 -19.33 -4.75
CA GLY A 9 48.63 -19.76 -3.36
C GLY A 9 49.36 -18.72 -2.49
N GLN A 10 50.19 -17.87 -3.12
CA GLN A 10 50.88 -16.77 -2.48
C GLN A 10 50.15 -15.44 -2.52
N GLY A 11 48.87 -15.41 -2.98
CA GLY A 11 48.04 -14.21 -3.04
C GLY A 11 48.45 -13.20 -4.14
N ARG A 12 49.11 -13.68 -5.21
CA ARG A 12 49.55 -12.88 -6.37
C ARG A 12 48.74 -13.16 -7.63
N PRO A 13 47.45 -12.80 -7.67
CA PRO A 13 46.51 -13.19 -8.75
C PRO A 13 46.85 -12.57 -10.12
N ALA A 14 47.40 -11.33 -10.14
CA ALA A 14 47.78 -10.68 -11.40
C ALA A 14 48.93 -11.41 -12.09
N GLU A 15 49.94 -11.87 -11.34
CA GLU A 15 51.06 -12.67 -11.84
C GLU A 15 50.55 -14.04 -12.38
N ALA A 16 49.59 -14.65 -11.71
CA ALA A 16 49.00 -15.89 -12.20
C ALA A 16 48.24 -15.70 -13.54
N GLU A 17 47.55 -14.59 -13.72
CA GLU A 17 46.93 -14.23 -15.00
C GLU A 17 47.95 -14.03 -16.12
N GLU A 18 49.05 -13.31 -15.83
CA GLU A 18 50.10 -13.06 -16.80
C GLU A 18 50.75 -14.37 -17.24
N LEU A 19 51.13 -15.22 -16.28
CA LEU A 19 51.69 -16.56 -16.58
C LEU A 19 50.75 -17.41 -17.40
N CYS A 20 49.45 -17.39 -17.13
CA CYS A 20 48.49 -18.13 -17.95
C CYS A 20 48.38 -17.56 -19.37
N ARG A 21 48.41 -16.23 -19.54
CA ARG A 21 48.43 -15.60 -20.88
C ARG A 21 49.69 -15.95 -21.65
N GLU A 22 50.88 -16.00 -21.01
CA GLU A 22 52.10 -16.47 -21.64
C GLU A 22 52.01 -17.90 -22.09
N ILE A 23 51.46 -18.81 -21.25
CA ILE A 23 51.26 -20.20 -21.64
C ILE A 23 50.36 -20.30 -22.87
N LEU A 24 49.28 -19.49 -22.96
CA LEU A 24 48.37 -19.52 -24.09
C LEU A 24 48.94 -18.90 -25.37
N LYS A 25 50.00 -18.08 -25.29
CA LYS A 25 50.78 -17.64 -26.48
C LYS A 25 51.54 -18.79 -27.09
N GLU A 26 52.13 -19.65 -26.25
CA GLU A 26 52.94 -20.81 -26.70
C GLU A 26 52.04 -22.03 -27.03
N VAL A 27 51.00 -22.25 -26.22
CA VAL A 27 50.06 -23.37 -26.37
C VAL A 27 48.61 -22.83 -26.30
N PRO A 28 48.04 -22.38 -27.42
CA PRO A 28 46.73 -21.75 -27.45
C PRO A 28 45.62 -22.62 -26.88
N ASP A 29 45.71 -23.94 -27.04
CA ASP A 29 44.66 -24.89 -26.59
C ASP A 29 44.97 -25.56 -25.24
N HIS A 30 45.65 -24.82 -24.35
CA HIS A 30 45.99 -25.31 -23.01
C HIS A 30 44.83 -25.20 -22.04
N PHE A 31 44.11 -26.30 -21.81
CA PHE A 31 42.88 -26.36 -20.96
C PHE A 31 43.07 -25.64 -19.61
N HIS A 32 44.04 -26.05 -18.80
CA HIS A 32 44.21 -25.52 -17.44
C HIS A 32 44.48 -24.01 -17.39
N ALA A 33 45.25 -23.48 -18.37
CA ALA A 33 45.50 -22.04 -18.43
C ALA A 33 44.22 -21.26 -18.82
N THR A 34 43.48 -21.76 -19.81
CA THR A 34 42.17 -21.18 -20.21
C THR A 34 41.18 -21.20 -19.08
N HIS A 35 41.02 -22.35 -18.38
CA HIS A 35 40.12 -22.51 -17.25
C HIS A 35 40.47 -21.59 -16.09
N LEU A 36 41.76 -21.48 -15.72
CA LEU A 36 42.21 -20.62 -14.64
C LEU A 36 42.02 -19.13 -14.96
N LEU A 37 42.27 -18.70 -16.21
CA LEU A 37 41.96 -17.34 -16.64
C LEU A 37 40.44 -17.04 -16.55
N GLY A 38 39.58 -17.99 -16.94
CA GLY A 38 38.15 -17.86 -16.80
C GLY A 38 37.72 -17.66 -15.34
N LEU A 39 38.31 -18.43 -14.41
CA LEU A 39 38.05 -18.23 -12.97
C LEU A 39 38.55 -16.85 -12.49
N ARG A 40 39.71 -16.44 -12.91
CA ARG A 40 40.27 -15.11 -12.54
C ARG A 40 39.41 -13.96 -13.11
N ALA A 41 38.90 -14.11 -14.33
CA ALA A 41 37.99 -13.15 -14.92
C ALA A 41 36.69 -13.07 -14.10
N PHE A 42 36.16 -14.22 -13.66
CA PHE A 42 34.97 -14.33 -12.81
C PHE A 42 35.19 -13.63 -11.45
N ASP A 43 36.28 -13.98 -10.74
CA ASP A 43 36.64 -13.33 -9.48
C ASP A 43 36.83 -11.82 -9.60
N GLY A 44 37.31 -11.36 -10.76
CA GLY A 44 37.48 -9.95 -11.08
C GLY A 44 36.21 -9.25 -11.59
N GLY A 45 35.06 -9.92 -11.64
CA GLY A 45 33.79 -9.36 -12.11
C GLY A 45 33.71 -9.17 -13.63
N ARG A 46 34.66 -9.67 -14.40
CA ARG A 46 34.70 -9.61 -15.86
C ARG A 46 33.90 -10.79 -16.43
N LEU A 47 32.56 -10.73 -16.30
CA LEU A 47 31.66 -11.87 -16.54
C LEU A 47 31.67 -12.34 -18.01
N ASP A 48 31.69 -11.43 -18.97
CA ASP A 48 31.68 -11.79 -20.40
C ASP A 48 33.01 -12.48 -20.80
N GLU A 49 34.16 -12.02 -20.26
CA GLU A 49 35.46 -12.66 -20.45
C GLU A 49 35.48 -14.05 -19.79
N ALA A 50 34.89 -14.17 -18.62
CA ALA A 50 34.78 -15.45 -17.90
C ALA A 50 33.91 -16.45 -18.66
N GLU A 51 32.78 -16.04 -19.21
CA GLU A 51 31.90 -16.85 -20.06
C GLU A 51 32.70 -17.40 -21.26
N PHE A 52 33.31 -16.50 -22.05
CA PHE A 52 34.08 -16.87 -23.22
C PHE A 52 35.20 -17.88 -22.92
N LEU A 53 35.97 -17.62 -21.84
CA LEU A 53 37.11 -18.47 -21.47
C LEU A 53 36.66 -19.83 -20.95
N LEU A 54 35.60 -19.89 -20.17
CA LEU A 54 35.10 -21.16 -19.63
C LEU A 54 34.37 -22.00 -20.68
N GLU A 55 33.65 -21.38 -21.64
CA GLU A 55 33.13 -22.08 -22.82
C GLU A 55 34.26 -22.69 -23.63
N ARG A 56 35.34 -21.95 -23.87
CA ARG A 56 36.52 -22.46 -24.54
C ARG A 56 37.20 -23.57 -23.76
N ALA A 57 37.28 -23.48 -22.43
CA ALA A 57 37.80 -24.56 -21.58
C ALA A 57 36.99 -25.83 -21.74
N ILE A 58 35.64 -25.75 -21.75
CA ILE A 58 34.75 -26.90 -21.98
C ILE A 58 34.93 -27.48 -23.39
N ALA A 59 35.16 -26.65 -24.40
CA ALA A 59 35.46 -27.12 -25.75
C ALA A 59 36.78 -27.95 -25.80
N LEU A 60 37.75 -27.55 -24.98
CA LEU A 60 39.03 -28.28 -24.87
C LEU A 60 38.94 -29.58 -24.04
N ASP A 61 38.13 -29.54 -22.95
CA ASP A 61 37.83 -30.76 -22.15
C ASP A 61 36.35 -30.80 -21.76
N PRO A 62 35.48 -31.43 -22.60
CA PRO A 62 34.04 -31.55 -22.33
C PRO A 62 33.69 -32.44 -21.14
N ARG A 63 34.65 -33.15 -20.56
CA ARG A 63 34.47 -34.05 -19.42
C ARG A 63 34.94 -33.43 -18.11
N SER A 64 35.34 -32.19 -18.08
CA SER A 64 35.73 -31.50 -16.86
C SER A 64 34.50 -31.05 -16.02
N PRO A 65 34.21 -31.68 -14.88
CA PRO A 65 33.11 -31.27 -14.03
C PRO A 65 33.32 -29.87 -13.45
N ASP A 66 34.56 -29.48 -13.16
CA ASP A 66 34.89 -28.21 -12.57
C ASP A 66 34.68 -27.04 -13.59
N ALA A 67 35.02 -27.27 -14.89
CA ALA A 67 34.75 -26.25 -15.93
C ALA A 67 33.25 -26.03 -16.13
N HIS A 68 32.44 -27.11 -16.18
CA HIS A 68 30.99 -27.00 -16.25
C HIS A 68 30.41 -26.32 -15.01
N GLY A 69 30.87 -26.69 -13.79
CA GLY A 69 30.39 -26.09 -12.54
C GLY A 69 30.69 -24.59 -12.46
N ASN A 70 31.88 -24.18 -12.89
CA ASN A 70 32.32 -22.78 -12.88
C ASN A 70 31.60 -21.96 -13.96
N LEU A 71 31.40 -22.50 -15.17
CA LEU A 71 30.59 -21.83 -16.19
C LEU A 71 29.14 -21.68 -15.73
N GLY A 72 28.59 -22.67 -15.03
CA GLY A 72 27.28 -22.58 -14.40
C GLY A 72 27.18 -21.45 -13.37
N ALA A 73 28.27 -21.20 -12.60
CA ALA A 73 28.32 -20.06 -11.66
C ALA A 73 28.39 -18.71 -12.40
N VAL A 74 29.14 -18.64 -13.52
CA VAL A 74 29.18 -17.44 -14.39
C VAL A 74 27.82 -17.15 -15.02
N TYR A 75 27.15 -18.16 -15.56
CA TYR A 75 25.80 -18.01 -16.12
C TYR A 75 24.78 -17.56 -15.06
N PHE A 76 24.90 -18.07 -13.82
CA PHE A 76 24.10 -17.61 -12.71
C PHE A 76 24.32 -16.11 -12.42
N ALA A 77 25.57 -15.66 -12.38
CA ALA A 77 25.92 -14.26 -12.18
C ALA A 77 25.42 -13.35 -13.34
N LEU A 78 25.40 -13.87 -14.56
CA LEU A 78 24.82 -13.23 -15.76
C LEU A 78 23.29 -13.34 -15.82
N GLN A 79 22.64 -13.92 -14.81
CA GLN A 79 21.19 -14.19 -14.76
C GLN A 79 20.68 -15.10 -15.91
N LYS A 80 21.55 -15.83 -16.58
CA LYS A 80 21.25 -16.84 -17.59
C LYS A 80 20.87 -18.17 -16.91
N PHE A 81 19.80 -18.19 -16.09
CA PHE A 81 19.51 -19.29 -15.16
C PHE A 81 19.29 -20.65 -15.82
N GLN A 82 18.69 -20.70 -17.01
CA GLN A 82 18.51 -21.98 -17.74
C GLN A 82 19.85 -22.56 -18.21
N ALA A 83 20.76 -21.72 -18.71
CA ALA A 83 22.11 -22.12 -19.10
C ALA A 83 22.93 -22.56 -17.86
N ALA A 84 22.81 -21.81 -16.74
CA ALA A 84 23.41 -22.16 -15.47
C ALA A 84 22.98 -23.55 -15.01
N ARG A 85 21.66 -23.84 -15.02
CA ARG A 85 21.09 -25.14 -14.69
C ARG A 85 21.70 -26.26 -15.53
N ALA A 86 21.69 -26.09 -16.87
CA ALA A 86 22.21 -27.12 -17.78
C ALA A 86 23.69 -27.46 -17.53
N CYS A 87 24.53 -26.44 -17.30
CA CYS A 87 25.95 -26.63 -16.98
C CYS A 87 26.15 -27.31 -15.64
N GLN A 88 25.42 -26.89 -14.60
CA GLN A 88 25.52 -27.45 -13.25
C GLN A 88 25.02 -28.90 -13.19
N GLU A 89 23.93 -29.24 -13.88
CA GLU A 89 23.43 -30.62 -14.04
C GLU A 89 24.49 -31.51 -14.74
N LYS A 90 25.15 -30.96 -15.78
CA LYS A 90 26.25 -31.69 -16.45
C LYS A 90 27.43 -31.92 -15.52
N ALA A 91 27.82 -30.93 -14.73
CA ALA A 91 28.88 -31.05 -13.73
C ALA A 91 28.56 -32.13 -12.67
N ILE A 92 27.30 -32.15 -12.19
CA ILE A 92 26.84 -33.18 -11.24
C ILE A 92 26.80 -34.58 -11.89
N ALA A 93 26.41 -34.70 -13.15
CA ALA A 93 26.43 -35.96 -13.88
C ALA A 93 27.85 -36.54 -13.99
N LEU A 94 28.86 -35.67 -14.15
CA LEU A 94 30.28 -36.05 -14.21
C LEU A 94 30.87 -36.29 -12.83
N LYS A 95 30.47 -35.54 -11.79
CA LYS A 95 30.96 -35.62 -10.42
C LYS A 95 29.79 -35.51 -9.43
N PRO A 96 29.07 -36.61 -9.12
CA PRO A 96 27.82 -36.59 -8.37
C PRO A 96 27.92 -36.07 -6.93
N ASN A 97 29.09 -36.15 -6.32
CA ASN A 97 29.32 -35.91 -4.89
C ASN A 97 30.14 -34.61 -4.67
N CYS A 98 29.83 -33.55 -5.39
CA CYS A 98 30.44 -32.23 -5.18
C CYS A 98 29.48 -31.29 -4.43
N PRO A 99 29.69 -31.01 -3.12
CA PRO A 99 28.80 -30.17 -2.32
C PRO A 99 28.63 -28.76 -2.90
N ILE A 100 29.69 -28.18 -3.43
CA ILE A 100 29.68 -26.83 -4.00
C ILE A 100 28.75 -26.77 -5.23
N THR A 101 28.89 -27.73 -6.16
CA THR A 101 28.06 -27.75 -7.37
C THR A 101 26.59 -28.04 -7.04
N LEU A 102 26.33 -28.93 -6.06
CA LEU A 102 24.97 -29.19 -5.57
C LEU A 102 24.34 -27.92 -4.98
N THR A 103 25.10 -27.16 -4.18
CA THR A 103 24.64 -25.89 -3.60
C THR A 103 24.39 -24.84 -4.68
N ASN A 104 25.28 -24.73 -5.68
CA ASN A 104 25.09 -23.80 -6.80
C ASN A 104 23.85 -24.14 -7.63
N LEU A 105 23.60 -25.42 -7.94
CA LEU A 105 22.40 -25.85 -8.63
C LEU A 105 21.16 -25.57 -7.79
N GLY A 106 21.21 -25.81 -6.48
CA GLY A 106 20.12 -25.47 -5.57
C GLY A 106 19.77 -23.98 -5.64
N ASN A 107 20.76 -23.11 -5.61
CA ASN A 107 20.55 -21.65 -5.76
C ASN A 107 19.92 -21.32 -7.13
N THR A 108 20.39 -21.95 -8.20
CA THR A 108 19.84 -21.74 -9.55
C THR A 108 18.38 -22.20 -9.64
N LEU A 109 18.05 -23.37 -9.08
CA LEU A 109 16.67 -23.88 -9.05
C LEU A 109 15.74 -22.98 -8.23
N LEU A 110 16.23 -22.43 -7.12
CA LEU A 110 15.48 -21.45 -6.33
C LEU A 110 15.08 -20.22 -7.14
N HIS A 111 16.00 -19.67 -7.94
CA HIS A 111 15.76 -18.51 -8.81
C HIS A 111 14.78 -18.80 -9.96
N ILE A 112 14.61 -20.04 -10.37
CA ILE A 112 13.61 -20.42 -11.39
C ILE A 112 12.32 -21.00 -10.78
N GLY A 113 12.11 -20.78 -9.46
CA GLY A 113 10.87 -21.15 -8.75
C GLY A 113 10.76 -22.61 -8.30
N LEU A 114 11.83 -23.41 -8.41
CA LEU A 114 11.86 -24.83 -8.01
C LEU A 114 12.43 -25.00 -6.60
N GLY A 115 11.79 -24.35 -5.62
CA GLY A 115 12.27 -24.26 -4.24
C GLY A 115 12.39 -25.62 -3.53
N GLU A 116 11.44 -26.54 -3.73
CA GLU A 116 11.50 -27.89 -3.12
C GLU A 116 12.67 -28.72 -3.63
N GLU A 117 12.95 -28.65 -4.93
CA GLU A 117 14.11 -29.31 -5.52
C GLU A 117 15.41 -28.69 -5.01
N ALA A 118 15.45 -27.36 -4.84
CA ALA A 118 16.58 -26.65 -4.26
C ALA A 118 16.90 -27.14 -2.83
N ILE A 119 15.87 -27.24 -1.97
CA ILE A 119 16.01 -27.79 -0.60
C ILE A 119 16.63 -29.20 -0.65
N GLY A 120 16.12 -30.07 -1.53
CA GLY A 120 16.65 -31.41 -1.69
C GLY A 120 18.14 -31.51 -2.08
N LEU A 121 18.60 -30.54 -2.92
CA LEU A 121 20.01 -30.46 -3.31
C LEU A 121 20.89 -29.95 -2.17
N HIS A 122 20.42 -28.92 -1.42
CA HIS A 122 21.14 -28.45 -0.24
C HIS A 122 21.22 -29.53 0.84
N ASP A 123 20.16 -30.31 1.08
CA ASP A 123 20.18 -31.46 1.98
C ASP A 123 21.23 -32.51 1.55
N ARG A 124 21.35 -32.74 0.23
CA ARG A 124 22.39 -33.64 -0.30
C ARG A 124 23.79 -33.08 -0.09
N ALA A 125 23.99 -31.77 -0.31
CA ALA A 125 25.27 -31.11 -0.06
C ALA A 125 25.68 -31.20 1.42
N ILE A 126 24.72 -30.99 2.34
CA ILE A 126 24.90 -31.09 3.80
C ILE A 126 25.26 -32.50 4.22
N ARG A 127 24.58 -33.53 3.66
CA ARG A 127 24.95 -34.94 3.95
C ARG A 127 26.38 -35.27 3.54
N LEU A 128 26.87 -34.69 2.43
CA LEU A 128 28.25 -34.91 1.94
C LEU A 128 29.28 -34.08 2.74
N LYS A 129 28.89 -32.91 3.24
CA LYS A 129 29.75 -32.03 4.03
C LYS A 129 28.94 -31.40 5.18
N PRO A 130 28.85 -32.08 6.36
CA PRO A 130 28.02 -31.63 7.49
C PRO A 130 28.47 -30.34 8.19
N ASP A 131 29.66 -29.85 7.89
CA ASP A 131 30.24 -28.59 8.39
C ASP A 131 30.17 -27.43 7.37
N TYR A 132 29.36 -27.57 6.32
CA TYR A 132 29.26 -26.59 5.26
C TYR A 132 28.22 -25.51 5.59
N ALA A 133 28.65 -24.43 6.26
CA ALA A 133 27.79 -23.35 6.71
C ALA A 133 26.96 -22.71 5.57
N ASP A 134 27.59 -22.48 4.38
CA ASP A 134 26.89 -21.90 3.23
C ASP A 134 25.72 -22.80 2.74
N ALA A 135 25.87 -24.13 2.80
CA ALA A 135 24.79 -25.02 2.39
C ALA A 135 23.57 -24.93 3.34
N PHE A 136 23.82 -24.81 4.65
CA PHE A 136 22.75 -24.54 5.62
C PHE A 136 22.12 -23.15 5.40
N CYS A 137 22.92 -22.12 5.16
CA CYS A 137 22.44 -20.77 4.87
C CYS A 137 21.55 -20.77 3.62
N ASN A 138 21.99 -21.40 2.53
CA ASN A 138 21.24 -21.46 1.28
C ASN A 138 19.97 -22.33 1.40
N ARG A 139 20.01 -23.43 2.18
CA ARG A 139 18.82 -24.19 2.51
C ARG A 139 17.82 -23.34 3.26
N GLY A 140 18.27 -22.59 4.28
CA GLY A 140 17.42 -21.66 5.03
C GLY A 140 16.79 -20.60 4.14
N MET A 141 17.52 -20.09 3.13
CA MET A 141 16.97 -19.17 2.15
C MET A 141 15.89 -19.84 1.27
N ALA A 142 16.11 -21.08 0.81
CA ALA A 142 15.13 -21.82 0.04
C ALA A 142 13.88 -22.16 0.87
N GLU A 143 14.05 -22.52 2.14
CA GLU A 143 12.96 -22.76 3.09
C GLU A 143 12.16 -21.47 3.40
N LEU A 144 12.83 -20.33 3.56
CA LEU A 144 12.18 -19.02 3.71
C LEU A 144 11.33 -18.68 2.48
N MET A 145 11.88 -18.79 1.28
CA MET A 145 11.16 -18.49 0.03
C MET A 145 9.99 -19.45 -0.26
N THR A 146 10.01 -20.65 0.34
CA THR A 146 8.90 -21.62 0.26
C THR A 146 7.93 -21.53 1.46
N GLY A 147 8.05 -20.50 2.29
CA GLY A 147 7.16 -20.24 3.44
C GLY A 147 7.39 -21.16 4.65
N LYS A 148 8.50 -21.90 4.69
CA LYS A 148 8.83 -22.85 5.79
C LYS A 148 9.64 -22.15 6.87
N PHE A 149 9.06 -21.15 7.53
CA PHE A 149 9.77 -20.21 8.40
C PHE A 149 10.53 -20.86 9.57
N GLU A 150 9.92 -21.82 10.27
CA GLU A 150 10.58 -22.52 11.39
C GLU A 150 11.80 -23.33 10.92
N ARG A 151 11.68 -24.05 9.80
CA ARG A 151 12.81 -24.79 9.21
C ARG A 151 13.91 -23.86 8.72
N ALA A 152 13.55 -22.73 8.12
CA ALA A 152 14.49 -21.70 7.70
C ALA A 152 15.30 -21.19 8.90
N LYS A 153 14.62 -20.89 10.02
CA LYS A 153 15.27 -20.48 11.27
C LYS A 153 16.27 -21.51 11.76
N GLU A 154 15.86 -22.80 11.85
CA GLU A 154 16.75 -23.89 12.24
C GLU A 154 17.98 -24.00 11.32
N SER A 155 17.79 -23.83 10.01
CA SER A 155 18.88 -23.87 9.02
C SER A 155 19.86 -22.72 9.22
N PHE A 156 19.39 -21.50 9.43
CA PHE A 156 20.25 -20.35 9.71
C PHE A 156 20.97 -20.50 11.07
N ASP A 157 20.28 -21.00 12.11
CA ASP A 157 20.90 -21.26 13.41
C ASP A 157 22.00 -22.31 13.31
N ARG A 158 21.82 -23.34 12.47
CA ARG A 158 22.86 -24.30 12.21
C ARG A 158 24.05 -23.70 11.45
N ALA A 159 23.80 -22.88 10.44
CA ALA A 159 24.86 -22.14 9.75
C ALA A 159 25.68 -21.28 10.74
N LEU A 160 25.02 -20.58 11.65
CA LEU A 160 25.64 -19.73 12.67
C LEU A 160 26.37 -20.52 13.74
N SER A 161 25.93 -21.74 14.08
CA SER A 161 26.67 -22.63 14.98
C SER A 161 28.00 -23.08 14.40
N LEU A 162 28.09 -23.19 13.06
CA LEU A 162 29.32 -23.53 12.35
C LEU A 162 30.18 -22.29 12.09
N GLN A 163 29.56 -21.17 11.77
CA GLN A 163 30.24 -19.90 11.48
C GLN A 163 29.49 -18.73 12.13
N PRO A 164 29.83 -18.34 13.38
CA PRO A 164 29.11 -17.32 14.15
C PRO A 164 29.09 -15.92 13.51
N ARG A 165 30.01 -15.62 12.62
CA ARG A 165 30.11 -14.33 11.88
C ARG A 165 29.67 -14.45 10.42
N HIS A 166 28.75 -15.34 10.10
CA HIS A 166 28.19 -15.50 8.76
C HIS A 166 27.10 -14.42 8.53
N ALA A 167 27.46 -13.31 7.91
CA ALA A 167 26.58 -12.15 7.74
C ALA A 167 25.26 -12.49 7.04
N GLU A 168 25.31 -13.31 5.98
CA GLU A 168 24.14 -13.74 5.22
C GLU A 168 23.18 -14.60 6.05
N ALA A 169 23.69 -15.47 6.93
CA ALA A 169 22.85 -16.28 7.81
C ALA A 169 22.22 -15.43 8.93
N ILE A 170 22.94 -14.44 9.47
CA ILE A 170 22.37 -13.48 10.42
C ILE A 170 21.25 -12.67 9.75
N ALA A 171 21.50 -12.17 8.52
CA ALA A 171 20.50 -11.47 7.74
C ALA A 171 19.28 -12.36 7.41
N GLY A 172 19.51 -13.64 7.07
CA GLY A 172 18.47 -14.63 6.84
C GLY A 172 17.55 -14.83 8.04
N ARG A 173 18.11 -14.90 9.27
CA ARG A 173 17.30 -14.88 10.50
C ARG A 173 16.46 -13.59 10.63
N GLY A 174 17.07 -12.44 10.31
CA GLY A 174 16.36 -11.17 10.26
C GLY A 174 15.21 -11.19 9.27
N MET A 175 15.40 -11.82 8.10
CA MET A 175 14.33 -11.97 7.11
C MET A 175 13.19 -12.88 7.61
N VAL A 176 13.50 -14.00 8.29
CA VAL A 176 12.47 -14.83 8.93
C VAL A 176 11.69 -14.02 9.96
N SER A 177 12.39 -13.29 10.84
CA SER A 177 11.74 -12.44 11.85
C SER A 177 10.90 -11.34 11.19
N LEU A 178 11.31 -10.79 10.03
CA LEU A 178 10.54 -9.80 9.29
C LEU A 178 9.23 -10.41 8.71
N GLU A 179 9.29 -11.60 8.13
CA GLU A 179 8.10 -12.30 7.63
C GLU A 179 7.11 -12.65 8.77
N LEU A 180 7.64 -13.04 9.92
CA LEU A 180 6.87 -13.30 11.14
C LEU A 180 6.48 -12.00 11.89
N ARG A 181 6.77 -10.83 11.33
CA ARG A 181 6.51 -9.50 11.91
C ARG A 181 7.16 -9.24 13.29
N HIS A 182 8.20 -10.01 13.64
CA HIS A 182 9.03 -9.76 14.84
C HIS A 182 10.05 -8.65 14.56
N PHE A 183 9.57 -7.44 14.38
CA PHE A 183 10.35 -6.32 13.83
C PHE A 183 11.58 -5.94 14.65
N ASN A 184 11.53 -6.07 15.98
CA ASN A 184 12.69 -5.77 16.84
C ASN A 184 13.82 -6.78 16.65
N GLU A 185 13.50 -8.06 16.50
CA GLU A 185 14.48 -9.10 16.21
C GLU A 185 15.07 -8.94 14.81
N ALA A 186 14.22 -8.60 13.83
CA ALA A 186 14.66 -8.32 12.47
C ALA A 186 15.66 -7.15 12.43
N ALA A 187 15.36 -6.04 13.13
CA ALA A 187 16.26 -4.88 13.23
C ALA A 187 17.61 -5.26 13.80
N ALA A 188 17.62 -5.93 14.96
CA ALA A 188 18.85 -6.36 15.62
C ALA A 188 19.69 -7.29 14.72
N ALA A 189 19.04 -8.21 13.98
CA ALA A 189 19.73 -9.12 13.08
C ALA A 189 20.34 -8.38 11.87
N PHE A 190 19.62 -7.44 11.25
CA PHE A 190 20.17 -6.67 10.12
C PHE A 190 21.30 -5.74 10.55
N ASP A 191 21.20 -5.12 11.73
CA ASP A 191 22.29 -4.28 12.28
C ASP A 191 23.54 -5.13 12.57
N ALA A 192 23.38 -6.32 13.16
CA ALA A 192 24.49 -7.23 13.40
C ALA A 192 25.14 -7.73 12.09
N ALA A 193 24.33 -8.02 11.06
CA ALA A 193 24.84 -8.43 9.75
C ALA A 193 25.58 -7.28 9.05
N LEU A 194 25.08 -6.05 9.12
CA LEU A 194 25.75 -4.86 8.56
C LEU A 194 27.01 -4.47 9.34
N ALA A 195 27.10 -4.76 10.63
CA ALA A 195 28.34 -4.59 11.39
C ALA A 195 29.46 -5.50 10.89
N ILE A 196 29.13 -6.65 10.29
CA ILE A 196 30.09 -7.57 9.67
C ILE A 196 30.38 -7.17 8.20
N LYS A 197 29.32 -6.76 7.45
CA LYS A 197 29.41 -6.44 6.03
C LYS A 197 28.68 -5.10 5.70
N PRO A 198 29.27 -3.95 6.04
CA PRO A 198 28.58 -2.65 6.04
C PRO A 198 28.00 -2.20 4.70
N GLY A 199 28.61 -2.59 3.59
CA GLY A 199 28.20 -2.18 2.24
C GLY A 199 27.34 -3.22 1.50
N SER A 200 26.82 -4.26 2.17
CA SER A 200 26.04 -5.30 1.48
C SER A 200 24.70 -4.78 0.95
N PRO A 201 24.51 -4.66 -0.40
CA PRO A 201 23.27 -4.15 -0.96
C PRO A 201 22.04 -4.98 -0.56
N ARG A 202 22.23 -6.31 -0.45
CA ARG A 202 21.15 -7.23 -0.06
C ARG A 202 20.70 -7.02 1.37
N ILE A 203 21.62 -6.78 2.31
CA ILE A 203 21.27 -6.56 3.73
C ILE A 203 20.67 -5.17 3.91
N LEU A 204 21.24 -4.15 3.26
CA LEU A 204 20.69 -2.79 3.23
C LEU A 204 19.26 -2.78 2.65
N LEU A 205 19.04 -3.51 1.55
CA LEU A 205 17.70 -3.69 0.97
C LEU A 205 16.70 -4.23 2.00
N GLN A 206 17.06 -5.27 2.76
CA GLN A 206 16.14 -5.89 3.74
C GLN A 206 15.90 -4.98 4.94
N ARG A 207 16.92 -4.24 5.41
CA ARG A 207 16.74 -3.25 6.48
C ARG A 207 15.90 -2.06 5.98
N GLY A 208 16.08 -1.63 4.75
CA GLY A 208 15.24 -0.64 4.09
C GLY A 208 13.76 -1.08 4.03
N ARG A 209 13.50 -2.35 3.67
CA ARG A 209 12.16 -2.96 3.71
C ARG A 209 11.55 -2.96 5.11
N LEU A 210 12.34 -3.36 6.12
CA LEU A 210 11.91 -3.31 7.52
C LEU A 210 11.54 -1.88 7.93
N ASN A 211 12.40 -0.90 7.64
CA ASN A 211 12.16 0.50 7.97
C ASN A 211 10.92 1.06 7.26
N LEU A 212 10.68 0.66 6.00
CA LEU A 212 9.47 1.01 5.27
C LEU A 212 8.21 0.41 5.95
N SER A 213 8.27 -0.87 6.35
CA SER A 213 7.18 -1.53 7.07
C SER A 213 6.87 -0.87 8.42
N LEU A 214 7.86 -0.24 9.04
CA LEU A 214 7.73 0.53 10.29
C LEU A 214 7.39 2.02 10.06
N SER A 215 7.11 2.43 8.81
CA SER A 215 6.90 3.83 8.42
C SER A 215 8.06 4.78 8.78
N ARG A 216 9.27 4.25 8.91
CA ARG A 216 10.51 5.00 9.15
C ARG A 216 11.10 5.43 7.80
N LEU A 217 10.41 6.33 7.11
CA LEU A 217 10.67 6.63 5.70
C LEU A 217 12.08 7.16 5.43
N GLU A 218 12.63 8.01 6.33
CA GLU A 218 13.98 8.57 6.19
C GLU A 218 15.06 7.49 6.28
N GLN A 219 14.95 6.59 7.28
CA GLN A 219 15.89 5.48 7.45
C GLN A 219 15.79 4.48 6.30
N ALA A 220 14.56 4.17 5.85
CA ALA A 220 14.34 3.31 4.70
C ALA A 220 14.97 3.90 3.43
N ALA A 221 14.78 5.20 3.17
CA ALA A 221 15.38 5.89 2.03
C ALA A 221 16.91 5.85 2.08
N ALA A 222 17.52 6.11 3.24
CA ALA A 222 18.97 6.08 3.41
C ALA A 222 19.56 4.69 3.12
N ASP A 223 18.94 3.61 3.63
CA ASP A 223 19.37 2.24 3.37
C ASP A 223 19.25 1.86 1.89
N LEU A 224 18.13 2.23 1.25
CA LEU A 224 17.89 1.95 -0.16
C LEU A 224 18.82 2.78 -1.08
N ASP A 225 19.07 4.05 -0.77
CA ASP A 225 20.01 4.88 -1.50
C ASP A 225 21.45 4.32 -1.38
N ALA A 226 21.84 3.83 -0.20
CA ALA A 226 23.13 3.14 -0.01
C ALA A 226 23.20 1.82 -0.80
N ALA A 227 22.13 1.04 -0.85
CA ALA A 227 22.05 -0.18 -1.66
C ALA A 227 22.16 0.13 -3.15
N LEU A 228 21.46 1.15 -3.64
CA LEU A 228 21.50 1.59 -5.05
C LEU A 228 22.85 2.21 -5.44
N THR A 229 23.57 2.83 -4.52
CA THR A 229 24.94 3.30 -4.76
C THR A 229 25.88 2.15 -5.10
N GLN A 230 25.72 0.99 -4.45
CA GLN A 230 26.51 -0.21 -4.71
C GLN A 230 25.99 -1.04 -5.88
N SER A 231 24.68 -1.03 -6.09
CA SER A 231 23.97 -1.82 -7.10
C SER A 231 22.86 -0.97 -7.76
N PRO A 232 23.18 -0.10 -8.74
CA PRO A 232 22.25 0.88 -9.30
C PRO A 232 21.03 0.29 -10.02
N ARG A 233 21.07 -0.99 -10.37
CA ARG A 233 20.02 -1.72 -11.08
C ARG A 233 19.32 -2.77 -10.18
N LEU A 234 19.39 -2.62 -8.86
CA LEU A 234 18.71 -3.50 -7.91
C LEU A 234 17.20 -3.22 -7.92
N GLU A 235 16.45 -4.05 -8.62
CA GLU A 235 15.02 -3.86 -8.93
C GLU A 235 14.18 -3.53 -7.69
N LEU A 236 14.24 -4.36 -6.64
CA LEU A 236 13.47 -4.15 -5.41
C LEU A 236 13.85 -2.85 -4.68
N ALA A 237 15.13 -2.45 -4.74
CA ALA A 237 15.54 -1.18 -4.13
C ALA A 237 14.96 0.01 -4.91
N LEU A 238 14.92 -0.07 -6.24
CA LEU A 238 14.28 0.93 -7.10
C LEU A 238 12.77 1.01 -6.81
N CYS A 239 12.08 -0.14 -6.68
CA CYS A 239 10.67 -0.21 -6.35
C CYS A 239 10.37 0.48 -5.02
N TRP A 240 11.02 0.07 -3.94
CA TRP A 240 10.73 0.61 -2.60
C TRP A 240 11.19 2.06 -2.45
N ARG A 241 12.28 2.44 -3.12
CA ARG A 241 12.71 3.84 -3.11
C ARG A 241 11.71 4.75 -3.82
N ALA A 242 11.19 4.32 -4.98
CA ALA A 242 10.13 5.03 -5.69
C ALA A 242 8.84 5.10 -4.86
N GLN A 243 8.47 4.02 -4.17
CA GLN A 243 7.31 4.01 -3.26
C GLN A 243 7.44 5.06 -2.15
N ILE A 244 8.64 5.20 -1.54
CA ILE A 244 8.90 6.24 -0.54
C ILE A 244 8.74 7.63 -1.16
N ASP A 245 9.30 7.88 -2.36
CA ASP A 245 9.20 9.17 -3.03
C ASP A 245 7.75 9.54 -3.34
N ILE A 246 6.90 8.56 -3.73
CA ILE A 246 5.46 8.75 -3.91
C ILE A 246 4.78 9.13 -2.60
N LEU A 247 5.10 8.43 -1.51
CA LEU A 247 4.50 8.68 -0.18
C LEU A 247 4.83 10.07 0.38
N VAL A 248 6.04 10.57 0.12
CA VAL A 248 6.48 11.91 0.57
C VAL A 248 6.17 13.02 -0.45
N GLY A 249 5.52 12.69 -1.58
CA GLY A 249 5.10 13.66 -2.60
C GLY A 249 6.21 14.07 -3.58
N ASN A 250 7.37 13.41 -3.57
CA ASN A 250 8.46 13.68 -4.51
C ASN A 250 8.24 12.95 -5.85
N THR A 251 7.21 13.38 -6.58
CA THR A 251 6.75 12.71 -7.81
C THR A 251 7.80 12.69 -8.91
N ALA A 252 8.59 13.75 -9.06
CA ALA A 252 9.63 13.82 -10.09
C ALA A 252 10.72 12.76 -9.88
N ARG A 253 11.21 12.60 -8.64
CA ARG A 253 12.21 11.58 -8.29
C ARG A 253 11.64 10.16 -8.40
N ALA A 254 10.39 9.97 -7.97
CA ALA A 254 9.67 8.70 -8.13
C ALA A 254 9.61 8.28 -9.59
N MET A 255 9.19 9.16 -10.50
CA MET A 255 9.13 8.88 -11.95
C MET A 255 10.50 8.51 -12.53
N ALA A 256 11.57 9.21 -12.13
CA ALA A 256 12.93 8.88 -12.57
C ALA A 256 13.35 7.48 -12.10
N GLY A 257 13.08 7.13 -10.85
CA GLY A 257 13.37 5.80 -10.30
C GLY A 257 12.58 4.69 -10.98
N VAL A 258 11.29 4.90 -11.21
CA VAL A 258 10.42 3.94 -11.91
C VAL A 258 10.83 3.77 -13.36
N LYS A 259 11.25 4.83 -14.06
CA LYS A 259 11.79 4.72 -15.41
C LYS A 259 13.02 3.82 -15.46
N THR A 260 13.97 4.01 -14.53
CA THR A 260 15.13 3.12 -14.40
C THR A 260 14.72 1.68 -14.10
N LEU A 261 13.72 1.48 -13.24
CA LEU A 261 13.17 0.16 -12.93
C LEU A 261 12.63 -0.52 -14.19
N LEU A 262 11.84 0.17 -15.01
CA LEU A 262 11.27 -0.37 -16.24
C LEU A 262 12.31 -0.55 -17.36
N GLU A 263 13.44 0.17 -17.33
CA GLU A 263 14.60 -0.12 -18.18
C GLU A 263 15.34 -1.41 -17.75
N VAL A 264 15.30 -1.75 -16.45
CA VAL A 264 15.84 -3.01 -15.92
C VAL A 264 14.89 -4.18 -16.21
N ASN A 265 13.62 -4.00 -15.91
CA ASN A 265 12.57 -4.99 -16.10
C ASN A 265 11.33 -4.34 -16.74
N PRO A 266 11.21 -4.38 -18.09
CA PRO A 266 10.07 -3.79 -18.80
C PRO A 266 8.71 -4.44 -18.50
N ARG A 267 8.71 -5.61 -17.88
CA ARG A 267 7.51 -6.35 -17.46
C ARG A 267 7.33 -6.38 -15.95
N SER A 268 7.87 -5.39 -15.23
CA SER A 268 7.67 -5.25 -13.78
C SER A 268 6.23 -4.76 -13.53
N GLU A 269 5.36 -5.64 -13.03
CA GLU A 269 3.98 -5.30 -12.62
C GLU A 269 3.99 -4.26 -11.50
N MET A 270 4.94 -4.37 -10.55
CA MET A 270 5.14 -3.36 -9.50
C MET A 270 5.61 -2.03 -10.10
N GLY A 271 6.53 -2.05 -11.07
CA GLY A 271 7.00 -0.85 -11.76
C GLY A 271 5.86 -0.10 -12.46
N LEU A 272 4.98 -0.83 -13.15
CA LEU A 272 3.80 -0.26 -13.79
C LEU A 272 2.81 0.31 -12.78
N ALA A 273 2.58 -0.39 -11.65
CA ALA A 273 1.71 0.11 -10.58
C ALA A 273 2.26 1.39 -9.93
N LEU A 274 3.58 1.48 -9.71
CA LEU A 274 4.23 2.68 -9.20
C LEU A 274 4.19 3.84 -10.21
N LEU A 275 4.32 3.53 -11.51
CA LEU A 275 4.17 4.55 -12.57
C LEU A 275 2.74 5.10 -12.58
N ALA A 276 1.74 4.23 -12.43
CA ALA A 276 0.35 4.66 -12.27
C ALA A 276 0.19 5.60 -11.06
N ALA A 277 0.82 5.29 -9.93
CA ALA A 277 0.77 6.16 -8.75
C ALA A 277 1.38 7.56 -9.00
N CYS A 278 2.48 7.61 -9.77
CA CYS A 278 3.05 8.90 -10.19
C CYS A 278 2.07 9.71 -11.06
N HIS A 279 1.38 9.07 -12.00
CA HIS A 279 0.38 9.72 -12.85
C HIS A 279 -0.83 10.20 -12.05
N VAL A 280 -1.31 9.41 -11.07
CA VAL A 280 -2.37 9.86 -10.14
C VAL A 280 -1.97 11.14 -9.41
N ASN A 281 -0.76 11.20 -8.85
CA ASN A 281 -0.26 12.40 -8.17
C ASN A 281 -0.20 13.63 -9.11
N GLN A 282 -0.08 13.41 -10.41
CA GLN A 282 -0.12 14.46 -11.43
C GLN A 282 -1.55 14.78 -11.91
N GLY A 283 -2.57 14.05 -11.46
CA GLY A 283 -3.96 14.18 -11.92
C GLY A 283 -4.26 13.49 -13.25
N ASP A 284 -3.33 12.72 -13.81
CA ASP A 284 -3.50 12.00 -15.06
C ASP A 284 -4.06 10.59 -14.82
N ILE A 285 -5.36 10.55 -14.52
CA ILE A 285 -6.07 9.33 -14.13
C ILE A 285 -6.17 8.32 -15.28
N ALA A 286 -6.35 8.80 -16.53
CA ALA A 286 -6.49 7.92 -17.69
C ALA A 286 -5.20 7.12 -17.97
N THR A 287 -4.05 7.79 -17.95
CA THR A 287 -2.74 7.14 -18.12
C THR A 287 -2.43 6.20 -16.95
N ALA A 288 -2.81 6.58 -15.72
CA ALA A 288 -2.65 5.71 -14.55
C ALA A 288 -3.42 4.39 -14.72
N LEU A 289 -4.68 4.44 -15.17
CA LEU A 289 -5.49 3.24 -15.42
C LEU A 289 -4.88 2.35 -16.51
N ALA A 290 -4.36 2.95 -17.60
CA ALA A 290 -3.70 2.18 -18.65
C ALA A 290 -2.47 1.40 -18.13
N HIS A 291 -1.68 2.00 -17.22
CA HIS A 291 -0.55 1.31 -16.59
C HIS A 291 -0.98 0.21 -15.63
N LEU A 292 -2.09 0.40 -14.89
CA LEU A 292 -2.65 -0.64 -14.04
C LEU A 292 -3.21 -1.81 -14.84
N ASP A 293 -3.86 -1.52 -15.98
CA ASP A 293 -4.33 -2.57 -16.90
C ASP A 293 -3.15 -3.38 -17.45
N ALA A 294 -2.08 -2.71 -17.88
CA ALA A 294 -0.85 -3.38 -18.33
C ALA A 294 -0.20 -4.23 -17.22
N ALA A 295 -0.22 -3.78 -15.95
CA ALA A 295 0.26 -4.57 -14.83
C ALA A 295 -0.58 -5.84 -14.63
N LEU A 296 -1.92 -5.73 -14.75
CA LEU A 296 -2.86 -6.85 -14.62
C LEU A 296 -2.85 -7.81 -15.81
N GLU A 297 -2.44 -7.36 -17.00
CA GLU A 297 -2.15 -8.26 -18.14
C GLU A 297 -0.93 -9.17 -17.85
N ILE A 298 0.05 -8.66 -17.10
CA ILE A 298 1.24 -9.42 -16.69
C ILE A 298 0.91 -10.37 -15.53
N ALA A 299 0.25 -9.86 -14.50
CA ALA A 299 -0.12 -10.58 -13.29
C ALA A 299 -1.60 -10.30 -12.92
N PRO A 300 -2.56 -11.12 -13.41
CA PRO A 300 -4.00 -10.88 -13.23
C PRO A 300 -4.48 -10.90 -11.77
N ASP A 301 -3.74 -11.51 -10.87
CA ASP A 301 -4.05 -11.60 -9.44
C ASP A 301 -3.10 -10.76 -8.56
N PHE A 302 -2.41 -9.78 -9.14
CA PHE A 302 -1.52 -8.87 -8.41
C PHE A 302 -2.34 -7.92 -7.52
N PRO A 303 -2.33 -8.13 -6.17
CA PRO A 303 -3.26 -7.48 -5.27
C PRO A 303 -3.11 -5.95 -5.25
N GLU A 304 -1.86 -5.47 -5.34
CA GLU A 304 -1.55 -4.04 -5.31
C GLU A 304 -2.13 -3.31 -6.53
N ALA A 305 -2.02 -3.89 -7.72
CA ALA A 305 -2.58 -3.29 -8.94
C ALA A 305 -4.11 -3.32 -8.93
N ILE A 306 -4.73 -4.43 -8.47
CA ILE A 306 -6.18 -4.54 -8.35
C ILE A 306 -6.71 -3.51 -7.35
N GLY A 307 -6.16 -3.48 -6.14
CA GLY A 307 -6.56 -2.54 -5.09
C GLY A 307 -6.38 -1.09 -5.51
N TYR A 308 -5.24 -0.80 -6.15
CA TYR A 308 -4.99 0.56 -6.62
C TYR A 308 -5.89 0.96 -7.80
N LYS A 309 -6.24 0.03 -8.71
CA LYS A 309 -7.22 0.28 -9.78
C LYS A 309 -8.60 0.61 -9.20
N ILE A 310 -9.06 -0.14 -8.20
CA ILE A 310 -10.32 0.16 -7.50
C ILE A 310 -10.30 1.59 -6.95
N PHE A 311 -9.22 1.98 -6.28
CA PHE A 311 -9.05 3.32 -5.74
C PHE A 311 -9.03 4.40 -6.84
N VAL A 312 -8.30 4.17 -7.93
CA VAL A 312 -8.16 5.15 -9.04
C VAL A 312 -9.46 5.33 -9.82
N LEU A 313 -10.28 4.28 -9.95
CA LEU A 313 -11.60 4.37 -10.60
C LEU A 313 -12.54 5.35 -9.89
N ASP A 314 -12.37 5.57 -8.58
CA ASP A 314 -13.14 6.57 -7.84
C ASP A 314 -12.84 8.03 -8.26
N TYR A 315 -11.77 8.26 -9.03
CA TYR A 315 -11.38 9.57 -9.58
C TYR A 315 -11.68 9.71 -11.08
N LEU A 316 -12.22 8.67 -11.70
CA LEU A 316 -12.57 8.72 -13.13
C LEU A 316 -14.03 9.20 -13.30
N PRO A 317 -14.28 10.33 -14.01
CA PRO A 317 -15.64 10.84 -14.21
C PRO A 317 -16.62 9.85 -14.82
N GLN A 318 -16.12 8.95 -15.70
CA GLN A 318 -16.91 7.95 -16.41
C GLN A 318 -17.14 6.66 -15.63
N ALA A 319 -16.51 6.49 -14.45
CA ALA A 319 -16.68 5.30 -13.62
C ALA A 319 -17.94 5.41 -12.75
N ASP A 320 -19.04 4.91 -13.26
CA ASP A 320 -20.31 4.79 -12.53
C ASP A 320 -20.29 3.62 -11.51
N PHE A 321 -21.43 3.41 -10.83
CA PHE A 321 -21.57 2.30 -9.88
C PHE A 321 -21.28 0.94 -10.52
N VAL A 322 -21.65 0.73 -11.81
CA VAL A 322 -21.44 -0.56 -12.48
C VAL A 322 -19.94 -0.83 -12.62
N VAL A 323 -19.19 0.14 -13.13
CA VAL A 323 -17.73 0.02 -13.32
C VAL A 323 -17.00 -0.13 -11.98
N GLN A 324 -17.37 0.67 -10.97
CA GLN A 324 -16.77 0.62 -9.65
C GLN A 324 -17.01 -0.71 -8.94
N GLN A 325 -18.26 -1.25 -8.97
CA GLN A 325 -18.56 -2.52 -8.34
C GLN A 325 -18.00 -3.72 -9.11
N ALA A 326 -17.89 -3.65 -10.44
CA ALA A 326 -17.24 -4.68 -11.23
C ALA A 326 -15.74 -4.84 -10.86
N ALA A 327 -15.02 -3.73 -10.61
CA ALA A 327 -13.64 -3.78 -10.17
C ALA A 327 -13.48 -4.41 -8.76
N ARG A 328 -14.41 -4.12 -7.85
CA ARG A 328 -14.43 -4.73 -6.50
C ARG A 328 -14.76 -6.22 -6.57
N LYS A 329 -15.71 -6.59 -7.42
CA LYS A 329 -16.00 -8.01 -7.70
C LYS A 329 -14.80 -8.74 -8.30
N TYR A 330 -14.02 -8.07 -9.17
CA TYR A 330 -12.79 -8.65 -9.72
C TYR A 330 -11.78 -9.00 -8.62
N TRP A 331 -11.60 -8.12 -7.61
CA TRP A 331 -10.76 -8.43 -6.45
C TRP A 331 -11.25 -9.70 -5.72
N TRP A 332 -12.57 -9.81 -5.54
CA TRP A 332 -13.15 -11.00 -4.94
C TRP A 332 -12.86 -12.26 -5.75
N ASP A 333 -13.12 -12.24 -7.05
CA ASP A 333 -12.95 -13.41 -7.93
C ASP A 333 -11.46 -13.81 -8.05
N ALA A 334 -10.56 -12.83 -8.15
CA ALA A 334 -9.13 -13.07 -8.32
C ALA A 334 -8.43 -13.53 -7.02
N ILE A 335 -8.86 -13.03 -5.87
CA ILE A 335 -8.17 -13.20 -4.58
C ILE A 335 -9.11 -13.77 -3.52
N GLY A 336 -10.15 -13.06 -3.13
CA GLY A 336 -10.97 -13.34 -1.94
C GLY A 336 -11.66 -14.71 -1.97
N ALA A 337 -12.17 -15.12 -3.13
CA ALA A 337 -12.85 -16.40 -3.30
C ALA A 337 -11.93 -17.61 -3.14
N LYS A 338 -10.62 -17.44 -3.33
CA LYS A 338 -9.60 -18.50 -3.21
C LYS A 338 -9.14 -18.73 -1.76
N LEU A 339 -9.45 -17.80 -0.85
CA LEU A 339 -9.02 -17.89 0.55
C LEU A 339 -9.85 -18.90 1.33
N PRO A 340 -9.25 -19.63 2.29
CA PRO A 340 -9.97 -20.58 3.13
C PRO A 340 -11.01 -19.87 4.00
N ARG A 341 -12.15 -20.50 4.22
CA ARG A 341 -13.20 -20.00 5.12
C ARG A 341 -12.94 -20.44 6.55
N THR A 342 -13.16 -19.55 7.51
CA THR A 342 -13.10 -19.88 8.93
C THR A 342 -14.36 -20.66 9.33
N THR A 343 -14.22 -21.77 10.02
CA THR A 343 -15.33 -22.45 10.67
C THR A 343 -15.66 -21.73 11.97
N LEU A 344 -16.83 -21.14 12.05
CA LEU A 344 -17.24 -20.37 13.23
C LEU A 344 -17.52 -21.26 14.42
N ALA A 345 -17.02 -20.89 15.60
CA ALA A 345 -17.36 -21.57 16.84
C ALA A 345 -18.87 -21.36 17.21
N PRO A 346 -19.52 -22.35 17.84
CA PRO A 346 -20.90 -22.22 18.33
C PRO A 346 -21.08 -20.99 19.23
N ARG A 347 -22.25 -20.32 19.11
CA ARG A 347 -22.52 -19.07 19.83
C ARG A 347 -23.88 -19.12 20.55
N LYS A 348 -23.98 -18.41 21.67
CA LYS A 348 -25.27 -18.21 22.33
C LYS A 348 -26.12 -17.23 21.51
N LEU A 349 -27.22 -17.74 20.95
CA LEU A 349 -28.17 -17.00 20.11
C LEU A 349 -29.24 -16.29 20.98
N ASP A 350 -28.76 -15.32 21.78
CA ASP A 350 -29.63 -14.48 22.61
C ASP A 350 -29.66 -13.07 21.96
N PRO A 351 -30.81 -12.63 21.42
CA PRO A 351 -30.90 -11.37 20.67
C PRO A 351 -30.68 -10.13 21.50
N ASP A 352 -30.84 -10.23 22.84
CA ASP A 352 -30.77 -9.09 23.74
C ASP A 352 -29.47 -9.04 24.60
N ARG A 353 -28.59 -10.04 24.49
CA ARG A 353 -27.33 -10.04 25.21
C ARG A 353 -26.39 -8.90 24.75
N ARG A 354 -25.38 -8.61 25.54
CA ARG A 354 -24.29 -7.72 25.16
C ARG A 354 -23.60 -8.28 23.92
N ILE A 355 -23.50 -7.45 22.85
CA ILE A 355 -22.89 -7.81 21.57
C ILE A 355 -21.41 -7.45 21.62
N VAL A 356 -20.54 -8.30 21.05
CA VAL A 356 -19.10 -8.03 20.92
C VAL A 356 -18.84 -7.49 19.51
N ILE A 357 -18.42 -6.22 19.44
CA ILE A 357 -18.09 -5.52 18.18
C ILE A 357 -16.58 -5.48 18.02
N GLY A 358 -16.07 -5.95 16.88
CA GLY A 358 -14.67 -5.84 16.52
C GLY A 358 -14.46 -4.80 15.41
N TYR A 359 -13.66 -3.78 15.63
CA TYR A 359 -13.25 -2.82 14.61
C TYR A 359 -11.85 -3.16 14.10
N VAL A 360 -11.72 -3.40 12.80
CA VAL A 360 -10.43 -3.64 12.13
C VAL A 360 -10.08 -2.40 11.31
N ALA A 361 -9.00 -1.73 11.67
CA ALA A 361 -8.64 -0.46 11.04
C ALA A 361 -7.12 -0.22 10.99
N SER A 362 -6.65 0.31 9.87
CA SER A 362 -5.34 0.95 9.73
C SER A 362 -5.37 2.44 10.12
N GLU A 363 -6.54 2.97 10.37
CA GLU A 363 -6.87 4.38 10.60
C GLU A 363 -6.88 4.78 12.07
N PHE A 364 -6.59 3.88 13.01
CA PHE A 364 -6.44 4.19 14.44
C PHE A 364 -5.20 5.04 14.74
N ARG A 365 -5.01 6.10 13.95
CA ARG A 365 -3.90 7.03 13.99
C ARG A 365 -4.35 8.38 13.42
N ARG A 366 -3.48 9.35 13.32
CA ARG A 366 -3.77 10.64 12.67
C ARG A 366 -4.06 10.40 11.17
N HIS A 367 -5.33 10.23 10.86
CA HIS A 367 -5.87 9.94 9.52
C HIS A 367 -7.27 10.56 9.38
N SER A 368 -7.70 10.89 8.15
CA SER A 368 -9.02 11.50 7.91
C SER A 368 -10.18 10.65 8.45
N ALA A 369 -10.19 9.34 8.21
CA ALA A 369 -11.23 8.46 8.73
C ALA A 369 -11.25 8.35 10.27
N ALA A 370 -10.16 8.65 10.95
CA ALA A 370 -10.13 8.69 12.42
C ALA A 370 -11.09 9.73 12.97
N TYR A 371 -11.26 10.87 12.29
CA TYR A 371 -12.16 11.94 12.72
C TYR A 371 -13.64 11.57 12.60
N SER A 372 -14.00 10.60 11.76
CA SER A 372 -15.37 10.08 11.68
C SER A 372 -15.63 8.90 12.61
N LEU A 373 -14.60 8.10 12.91
CA LEU A 373 -14.74 6.90 13.73
C LEU A 373 -14.61 7.19 15.23
N LEU A 374 -13.68 8.06 15.63
CA LEU A 374 -13.42 8.38 17.04
C LEU A 374 -14.67 8.84 17.79
N PRO A 375 -15.50 9.75 17.23
CA PRO A 375 -16.74 10.18 17.89
C PRO A 375 -17.71 9.02 18.12
N VAL A 376 -17.85 8.11 17.18
CA VAL A 376 -18.72 6.93 17.30
C VAL A 376 -18.25 6.02 18.42
N LEU A 377 -16.93 5.71 18.47
CA LEU A 377 -16.38 4.89 19.55
C LEU A 377 -16.55 5.52 20.95
N ARG A 378 -16.45 6.85 21.02
CA ARG A 378 -16.63 7.58 22.29
C ARG A 378 -18.05 7.47 22.85
N HIS A 379 -19.04 7.44 21.98
CA HIS A 379 -20.44 7.44 22.36
C HIS A 379 -21.07 6.06 22.41
N HIS A 380 -20.31 4.96 22.22
CA HIS A 380 -20.85 3.62 22.35
C HIS A 380 -21.40 3.35 23.77
N ASP A 381 -22.56 2.68 23.82
CA ASP A 381 -23.10 2.14 25.06
C ASP A 381 -22.37 0.84 25.44
N HIS A 382 -21.37 0.97 26.30
CA HIS A 382 -20.58 -0.16 26.78
C HIS A 382 -21.38 -1.18 27.64
N ALA A 383 -22.58 -0.84 28.09
CA ALA A 383 -23.46 -1.81 28.74
C ALA A 383 -24.06 -2.80 27.74
N SER A 384 -24.40 -2.31 26.56
CA SER A 384 -25.01 -3.10 25.46
C SER A 384 -24.00 -3.68 24.49
N PHE A 385 -22.83 -3.05 24.34
CA PHE A 385 -21.79 -3.40 23.39
C PHE A 385 -20.42 -3.52 24.05
N LYS A 386 -19.65 -4.57 23.72
CA LYS A 386 -18.23 -4.68 24.07
C LYS A 386 -17.43 -4.32 22.83
N ILE A 387 -16.52 -3.34 22.96
CA ILE A 387 -15.75 -2.79 21.85
C ILE A 387 -14.32 -3.36 21.86
N VAL A 388 -13.96 -4.05 20.78
CA VAL A 388 -12.62 -4.59 20.54
C VAL A 388 -12.02 -3.89 19.32
N CYS A 389 -10.84 -3.30 19.46
CA CYS A 389 -10.17 -2.61 18.37
C CYS A 389 -8.91 -3.39 17.94
N TYR A 390 -8.82 -3.74 16.65
CA TYR A 390 -7.67 -4.38 16.02
C TYR A 390 -6.91 -3.35 15.20
N SER A 391 -5.81 -2.82 15.75
CA SER A 391 -4.98 -1.81 15.09
C SER A 391 -4.03 -2.45 14.09
N CYS A 392 -4.23 -2.16 12.81
CA CYS A 392 -3.49 -2.78 11.72
C CYS A 392 -2.31 -1.93 11.19
N TRP A 393 -2.02 -0.79 11.81
CA TRP A 393 -0.91 0.08 11.43
C TRP A 393 0.24 0.00 12.44
N PRO A 394 1.51 -0.15 11.98
CA PRO A 394 2.63 -0.43 12.88
C PRO A 394 3.10 0.75 13.74
N SER A 395 2.86 1.99 13.29
CA SER A 395 3.21 3.17 14.08
C SER A 395 2.02 3.68 14.90
N GLN A 396 2.30 4.18 16.08
CA GLN A 396 1.32 4.73 17.00
C GLN A 396 1.58 6.23 17.20
N ASP A 397 0.51 6.99 17.38
CA ASP A 397 0.55 8.42 17.64
C ASP A 397 -0.46 8.83 18.73
N GLU A 398 -0.59 10.12 18.99
CA GLU A 398 -1.54 10.64 19.99
C GLU A 398 -2.99 10.24 19.70
N MET A 399 -3.38 10.16 18.44
CA MET A 399 -4.72 9.70 18.06
C MET A 399 -4.93 8.22 18.40
N THR A 400 -3.89 7.39 18.25
CA THR A 400 -3.92 5.98 18.67
C THR A 400 -4.21 5.85 20.16
N GLU A 401 -3.59 6.67 21.00
CA GLU A 401 -3.83 6.64 22.46
C GLU A 401 -5.27 7.03 22.80
N ARG A 402 -5.86 7.98 22.07
CA ARG A 402 -7.28 8.34 22.23
C ARG A 402 -8.20 7.17 21.90
N PHE A 403 -7.92 6.40 20.84
CA PHE A 403 -8.69 5.20 20.50
C PHE A 403 -8.53 4.09 21.55
N LYS A 404 -7.31 3.86 22.05
CA LYS A 404 -7.06 2.88 23.12
C LYS A 404 -7.87 3.15 24.37
N ALA A 405 -8.02 4.42 24.74
CA ALA A 405 -8.78 4.82 25.91
C ALA A 405 -10.30 4.55 25.78
N LEU A 406 -10.81 4.35 24.57
CA LEU A 406 -12.22 4.12 24.29
C LEU A 406 -12.56 2.65 24.07
N ALA A 407 -11.59 1.78 23.83
CA ALA A 407 -11.80 0.36 23.60
C ALA A 407 -11.87 -0.44 24.92
N ASP A 408 -12.80 -1.40 25.01
CA ASP A 408 -12.78 -2.39 26.11
C ASP A 408 -11.56 -3.33 25.97
N VAL A 409 -11.14 -3.63 24.72
CA VAL A 409 -9.97 -4.44 24.40
C VAL A 409 -9.24 -3.81 23.21
N TRP A 410 -7.94 -3.63 23.35
CA TRP A 410 -7.06 -3.20 22.26
C TRP A 410 -6.12 -4.32 21.84
N VAL A 411 -6.04 -4.58 20.53
CA VAL A 411 -5.15 -5.58 19.94
C VAL A 411 -4.24 -4.90 18.93
N ASP A 412 -2.92 -5.01 19.11
CA ASP A 412 -1.95 -4.60 18.10
C ASP A 412 -1.88 -5.67 17.01
N ALA A 413 -2.72 -5.51 16.00
CA ALA A 413 -2.86 -6.45 14.89
C ALA A 413 -1.86 -6.21 13.75
N ALA A 414 -1.04 -5.15 13.84
CA ALA A 414 0.01 -4.90 12.86
C ALA A 414 1.07 -6.01 12.82
N GLN A 415 1.25 -6.70 13.95
CA GLN A 415 2.18 -7.82 14.10
C GLN A 415 1.60 -9.17 13.62
N LEU A 416 0.28 -9.26 13.40
CA LEU A 416 -0.39 -10.50 13.05
C LEU A 416 -0.51 -10.68 11.54
N SER A 417 -0.25 -11.89 11.04
CA SER A 417 -0.64 -12.30 9.70
C SER A 417 -2.17 -12.27 9.53
N ASP A 418 -2.67 -12.43 8.31
CA ASP A 418 -4.13 -12.46 8.09
C ASP A 418 -4.78 -13.71 8.69
N ASP A 419 -4.06 -14.84 8.71
CA ASP A 419 -4.53 -16.08 9.35
C ASP A 419 -4.57 -15.92 10.88
N GLU A 420 -3.49 -15.45 11.50
CA GLU A 420 -3.43 -15.22 12.94
C GLU A 420 -4.47 -14.17 13.41
N LEU A 421 -4.72 -13.14 12.59
CA LEU A 421 -5.75 -12.15 12.92
C LEU A 421 -7.15 -12.76 12.81
N ALA A 422 -7.42 -13.59 11.80
CA ALA A 422 -8.70 -14.28 11.68
C ALA A 422 -8.95 -15.23 12.88
N ASP A 423 -7.94 -16.00 13.27
CA ASP A 423 -7.99 -16.89 14.45
C ASP A 423 -8.18 -16.10 15.75
N ARG A 424 -7.50 -14.96 15.88
CA ARG A 424 -7.65 -14.07 17.04
C ARG A 424 -9.06 -13.47 17.14
N ILE A 425 -9.63 -13.00 16.04
CA ILE A 425 -11.00 -12.48 15.97
C ILE A 425 -12.01 -13.54 16.40
N GLN A 426 -11.81 -14.79 15.95
CA GLN A 426 -12.66 -15.91 16.34
C GLN A 426 -12.51 -16.22 17.83
N ALA A 427 -11.28 -16.27 18.36
CA ALA A 427 -11.01 -16.52 19.78
C ALA A 427 -11.56 -15.43 20.71
N ASP A 428 -11.56 -14.17 20.27
CA ASP A 428 -12.14 -13.03 20.98
C ASP A 428 -13.68 -13.05 20.98
N GLY A 429 -14.31 -13.94 20.22
CA GLY A 429 -15.76 -14.14 20.18
C GLY A 429 -16.51 -12.98 19.53
N ILE A 430 -15.94 -12.33 18.53
CA ILE A 430 -16.55 -11.19 17.84
C ILE A 430 -17.86 -11.60 17.16
N ASP A 431 -18.95 -10.87 17.44
CA ASP A 431 -20.26 -11.08 16.85
C ASP A 431 -20.44 -10.32 15.55
N ILE A 432 -20.01 -9.05 15.56
CA ILE A 432 -20.06 -8.16 14.41
C ILE A 432 -18.66 -7.59 14.19
N LEU A 433 -18.09 -7.86 13.03
CA LEU A 433 -16.78 -7.38 12.65
C LEU A 433 -16.92 -6.21 11.66
N ILE A 434 -16.29 -5.08 11.97
CA ILE A 434 -16.40 -3.87 11.18
C ILE A 434 -15.09 -3.63 10.42
N ASP A 435 -15.17 -3.54 9.11
CA ASP A 435 -14.10 -3.03 8.23
C ASP A 435 -14.22 -1.51 8.11
N VAL A 436 -13.13 -0.82 8.39
CA VAL A 436 -13.06 0.65 8.27
C VAL A 436 -12.29 1.05 7.00
N SER A 437 -11.32 0.26 6.60
CA SER A 437 -10.34 0.62 5.57
C SER A 437 -10.83 0.40 4.14
N GLY A 438 -11.72 -0.58 3.90
CA GLY A 438 -12.12 -0.95 2.54
C GLY A 438 -10.93 -1.31 1.65
N HIS A 439 -10.93 -0.88 0.39
CA HIS A 439 -9.83 -1.08 -0.57
C HIS A 439 -8.77 0.03 -0.49
N THR A 440 -8.37 0.46 0.71
CA THR A 440 -7.31 1.46 0.90
C THR A 440 -6.04 0.85 1.48
N THR A 441 -4.96 1.64 1.57
CA THR A 441 -3.68 1.18 2.12
C THR A 441 -3.81 0.71 3.57
N GLY A 442 -3.28 -0.45 3.86
CA GLY A 442 -3.36 -1.07 5.19
C GLY A 442 -4.63 -1.89 5.42
N SER A 443 -5.47 -2.03 4.39
CA SER A 443 -6.66 -2.90 4.39
C SER A 443 -6.34 -4.34 4.81
N ARG A 444 -7.30 -4.96 5.48
CA ARG A 444 -7.24 -6.37 5.89
C ARG A 444 -8.42 -7.18 5.30
N LEU A 445 -8.87 -6.82 4.08
CA LEU A 445 -9.97 -7.52 3.39
C LEU A 445 -9.71 -9.03 3.21
N HIS A 446 -8.45 -9.46 3.18
CA HIS A 446 -8.09 -10.89 3.22
C HIS A 446 -8.60 -11.59 4.48
N VAL A 447 -8.65 -10.91 5.62
CA VAL A 447 -9.25 -11.42 6.87
C VAL A 447 -10.76 -11.54 6.73
N PHE A 448 -11.43 -10.48 6.22
CA PHE A 448 -12.87 -10.49 5.98
C PHE A 448 -13.29 -11.53 4.95
N ALA A 449 -12.45 -11.79 3.95
CA ALA A 449 -12.67 -12.85 2.98
C ALA A 449 -12.71 -14.25 3.63
N ARG A 450 -12.04 -14.48 4.76
CA ARG A 450 -12.09 -15.72 5.54
C ARG A 450 -13.35 -15.87 6.39
N LYS A 451 -14.12 -14.82 6.59
CA LYS A 451 -15.36 -14.79 7.40
C LYS A 451 -15.13 -15.22 8.87
N PRO A 452 -14.24 -14.58 9.66
CA PRO A 452 -13.95 -14.97 11.04
C PRO A 452 -15.04 -14.58 12.05
N ALA A 453 -16.05 -13.82 11.65
CA ALA A 453 -17.20 -13.43 12.48
C ALA A 453 -18.52 -13.70 11.78
N PRO A 454 -19.62 -13.95 12.52
CA PRO A 454 -20.94 -14.23 11.96
C PRO A 454 -21.45 -13.13 11.03
N ILE A 455 -21.28 -11.88 11.48
CA ILE A 455 -21.73 -10.68 10.75
C ILE A 455 -20.54 -9.81 10.46
N GLN A 456 -20.41 -9.38 9.21
CA GLN A 456 -19.35 -8.49 8.75
C GLN A 456 -19.94 -7.26 8.07
N VAL A 457 -19.42 -6.09 8.44
CA VAL A 457 -19.94 -4.80 8.02
C VAL A 457 -18.79 -3.91 7.56
N THR A 458 -18.95 -3.15 6.48
CA THR A 458 -18.01 -2.10 6.09
C THR A 458 -18.63 -0.72 6.31
N GLY A 459 -17.83 0.26 6.78
CA GLY A 459 -18.34 1.61 7.06
C GLY A 459 -17.27 2.57 7.60
N PHE A 460 -17.65 3.82 7.83
CA PHE A 460 -16.90 4.92 8.45
C PHE A 460 -15.69 5.47 7.69
N GLY A 461 -14.95 4.66 6.95
CA GLY A 461 -13.79 5.10 6.19
C GLY A 461 -14.08 5.15 4.69
N HIS A 462 -13.91 4.05 3.99
CA HIS A 462 -14.15 3.95 2.55
C HIS A 462 -15.35 3.05 2.25
N ALA A 463 -16.56 3.53 2.57
CA ALA A 463 -17.82 2.77 2.53
C ALA A 463 -18.44 2.68 1.11
N THR A 464 -17.65 2.47 0.07
CA THR A 464 -18.09 2.39 -1.33
C THR A 464 -18.46 0.97 -1.79
N GLY A 465 -18.58 0.03 -0.82
CA GLY A 465 -18.69 -1.41 -1.03
C GLY A 465 -17.31 -2.08 -1.14
N THR A 466 -17.27 -3.36 -0.82
CA THR A 466 -16.02 -4.16 -0.88
C THR A 466 -16.02 -5.18 -2.01
N GLY A 467 -17.20 -5.58 -2.48
CA GLY A 467 -17.40 -6.65 -3.47
C GLY A 467 -17.22 -8.05 -2.89
N LEU A 468 -16.98 -8.19 -1.57
CA LEU A 468 -16.80 -9.47 -0.90
C LEU A 468 -18.14 -10.17 -0.64
N GLN A 469 -18.29 -11.41 -1.10
CA GLN A 469 -19.47 -12.23 -0.80
C GLN A 469 -19.58 -12.63 0.69
N THR A 470 -18.55 -12.34 1.48
CA THR A 470 -18.51 -12.55 2.92
C THR A 470 -18.87 -11.32 3.73
N MET A 471 -18.99 -10.16 3.09
CA MET A 471 -19.44 -8.93 3.73
C MET A 471 -20.98 -8.90 3.70
N ASP A 472 -21.61 -8.71 4.85
CA ASP A 472 -23.07 -8.78 4.95
C ASP A 472 -23.73 -7.41 4.73
N TYR A 473 -23.11 -6.36 5.27
CA TYR A 473 -23.70 -5.02 5.24
C TYR A 473 -22.67 -3.94 4.91
N VAL A 474 -23.16 -2.86 4.30
CA VAL A 474 -22.46 -1.57 4.18
C VAL A 474 -23.27 -0.48 4.86
N LEU A 475 -22.61 0.32 5.71
CA LEU A 475 -23.20 1.49 6.35
C LEU A 475 -23.10 2.69 5.41
N ALA A 476 -24.24 3.24 4.98
CA ALA A 476 -24.30 4.35 4.04
C ALA A 476 -25.57 5.18 4.27
N ASP A 477 -25.98 5.97 3.30
CA ASP A 477 -27.26 6.68 3.28
C ASP A 477 -27.86 6.68 1.86
N PRO A 478 -29.15 7.05 1.70
CA PRO A 478 -29.82 6.99 0.41
C PRO A 478 -29.30 7.96 -0.66
N VAL A 479 -28.56 9.01 -0.27
CA VAL A 479 -27.91 9.92 -1.22
C VAL A 479 -26.58 9.32 -1.69
N PHE A 480 -25.79 8.79 -0.77
CA PHE A 480 -24.49 8.21 -1.07
C PHE A 480 -24.61 6.91 -1.89
N ILE A 481 -25.44 5.96 -1.45
CA ILE A 481 -25.80 4.75 -2.21
C ILE A 481 -27.30 4.76 -2.46
N PRO A 482 -27.73 5.31 -3.62
CA PRO A 482 -29.14 5.44 -3.92
C PRO A 482 -29.79 4.06 -4.12
N PRO A 483 -31.11 3.92 -3.84
CA PRO A 483 -31.83 2.66 -3.98
C PRO A 483 -31.64 1.99 -5.35
N SER A 484 -31.51 2.77 -6.41
CA SER A 484 -31.31 2.30 -7.78
C SER A 484 -29.96 1.58 -8.00
N ALA A 485 -28.93 1.84 -7.17
CA ALA A 485 -27.60 1.25 -7.29
C ALA A 485 -27.36 0.06 -6.34
N ARG A 486 -28.23 -0.15 -5.33
CA ARG A 486 -28.00 -1.14 -4.26
C ARG A 486 -27.90 -2.57 -4.76
N HIS A 487 -28.56 -2.91 -5.84
CA HIS A 487 -28.49 -4.25 -6.46
C HIS A 487 -27.13 -4.60 -7.08
N LEU A 488 -26.23 -3.62 -7.23
CA LEU A 488 -24.88 -3.80 -7.77
C LEU A 488 -23.85 -4.17 -6.69
N LEU A 489 -24.18 -3.93 -5.42
CA LEU A 489 -23.28 -4.23 -4.30
C LEU A 489 -23.40 -5.70 -3.87
N ALA A 490 -22.32 -6.25 -3.35
CA ALA A 490 -22.34 -7.56 -2.70
C ALA A 490 -23.04 -7.50 -1.33
N GLU A 491 -22.94 -6.36 -0.67
CA GLU A 491 -23.46 -6.06 0.67
C GLU A 491 -24.90 -5.56 0.64
N LYS A 492 -25.64 -5.80 1.73
CA LYS A 492 -26.92 -5.13 2.00
C LYS A 492 -26.63 -3.72 2.55
N VAL A 493 -27.24 -2.70 1.96
CA VAL A 493 -27.10 -1.32 2.43
C VAL A 493 -27.97 -1.11 3.68
N HIS A 494 -27.36 -0.61 4.76
CA HIS A 494 -28.05 -0.12 5.94
C HIS A 494 -27.98 1.40 6.00
N ASP A 495 -29.13 2.05 6.03
CA ASP A 495 -29.22 3.50 5.97
C ASP A 495 -28.94 4.14 7.34
N LEU A 496 -27.96 5.04 7.36
CA LEU A 496 -27.62 5.96 8.43
C LEU A 496 -28.10 7.39 8.07
N PRO A 497 -28.13 8.34 9.02
CA PRO A 497 -28.45 9.74 8.72
C PRO A 497 -27.52 10.39 7.68
N CYS A 498 -26.28 9.94 7.61
CA CYS A 498 -25.24 10.35 6.67
C CYS A 498 -24.17 9.25 6.62
N LEU A 499 -23.38 9.20 5.55
CA LEU A 499 -22.28 8.22 5.43
C LEU A 499 -21.23 8.31 6.56
N ILE A 500 -21.00 9.50 7.10
CA ILE A 500 -20.07 9.78 8.21
C ILE A 500 -20.58 10.92 9.09
N THR A 501 -20.12 10.96 10.33
CA THR A 501 -20.23 12.10 11.26
C THR A 501 -18.83 12.54 11.70
N ILE A 502 -18.68 13.72 12.28
CA ILE A 502 -17.45 14.17 12.94
C ILE A 502 -17.79 14.92 14.24
N ASP A 503 -16.81 14.98 15.15
CA ASP A 503 -16.91 15.85 16.33
C ASP A 503 -17.08 17.31 15.94
N PRO A 504 -17.80 18.11 16.73
CA PRO A 504 -17.82 19.55 16.59
C PRO A 504 -16.39 20.14 16.63
N ILE A 505 -16.09 20.99 15.66
CA ILE A 505 -14.78 21.64 15.56
C ILE A 505 -14.86 22.97 16.32
N LEU A 506 -14.54 22.94 17.61
CA LEU A 506 -14.69 24.09 18.51
C LEU A 506 -13.77 25.27 18.15
N ASP A 507 -12.63 25.00 17.52
CA ASP A 507 -11.65 26.03 17.11
C ASP A 507 -11.98 26.68 15.77
N ALA A 508 -12.94 26.13 15.01
CA ALA A 508 -13.42 26.68 13.75
C ALA A 508 -14.68 27.52 13.99
N GLN A 509 -14.53 28.70 14.57
CA GLN A 509 -15.66 29.64 14.72
C GLN A 509 -15.92 30.37 13.40
N PRO A 510 -17.20 30.57 13.02
CA PRO A 510 -17.52 31.35 11.85
C PRO A 510 -16.91 32.76 11.96
N SER A 511 -16.10 33.15 10.98
CA SER A 511 -15.55 34.51 10.86
C SER A 511 -16.54 35.43 10.17
N GLU A 512 -16.28 36.77 10.20
CA GLU A 512 -16.95 37.68 9.30
C GLU A 512 -16.78 37.25 7.84
N LEU A 513 -17.80 37.49 7.00
CA LEU A 513 -17.77 37.10 5.59
C LEU A 513 -16.62 37.79 4.85
N PRO A 514 -15.60 37.06 4.33
CA PRO A 514 -14.37 37.68 3.80
C PRO A 514 -14.59 38.68 2.68
N MET A 515 -15.54 38.45 1.79
CA MET A 515 -15.83 39.35 0.66
C MET A 515 -16.22 40.75 1.09
N LEU A 516 -16.80 40.92 2.28
CA LEU A 516 -17.14 42.25 2.82
C LEU A 516 -15.87 43.06 3.17
N ARG A 517 -14.83 42.39 3.61
CA ARG A 517 -13.52 42.97 3.94
C ARG A 517 -12.64 43.14 2.70
N ASN A 518 -12.62 42.12 1.83
CA ASN A 518 -11.67 42.00 0.73
C ASN A 518 -12.16 42.68 -0.55
N GLY A 519 -13.47 42.98 -0.67
CA GLY A 519 -14.09 43.55 -1.87
C GLY A 519 -14.19 42.60 -3.07
N HIS A 520 -13.91 41.31 -2.86
CA HIS A 520 -14.05 40.26 -3.86
C HIS A 520 -14.42 38.94 -3.21
N VAL A 521 -15.10 38.07 -3.95
CA VAL A 521 -15.43 36.71 -3.52
C VAL A 521 -14.19 35.84 -3.53
N THR A 522 -13.99 35.06 -2.47
CA THR A 522 -12.94 34.03 -2.37
C THR A 522 -13.58 32.65 -2.32
N PHE A 523 -13.33 31.84 -3.35
CA PHE A 523 -13.67 30.43 -3.36
C PHE A 523 -12.57 29.59 -2.69
N GLY A 524 -12.94 28.47 -2.07
CA GLY A 524 -11.99 27.57 -1.41
C GLY A 524 -12.11 26.13 -1.88
N VAL A 525 -10.97 25.46 -2.10
CA VAL A 525 -10.87 24.03 -2.41
C VAL A 525 -9.85 23.40 -1.48
N PHE A 526 -10.32 22.73 -0.42
CA PHE A 526 -9.45 22.11 0.59
C PHE A 526 -9.48 20.60 0.44
N ASN A 527 -8.97 20.14 -0.71
CA ASN A 527 -8.99 18.75 -1.12
C ASN A 527 -7.65 18.31 -1.72
N ARG A 528 -7.46 16.99 -1.86
CA ARG A 528 -6.27 16.42 -2.48
C ARG A 528 -6.21 16.78 -3.96
N ILE A 529 -5.01 17.11 -4.48
CA ILE A 529 -4.80 17.55 -5.88
C ILE A 529 -5.40 16.57 -6.89
N PHE A 530 -5.22 15.27 -6.67
CA PHE A 530 -5.70 14.24 -7.59
C PHE A 530 -7.24 14.11 -7.63
N LYS A 531 -7.98 14.78 -6.73
CA LYS A 531 -9.44 14.96 -6.83
C LYS A 531 -9.83 16.08 -7.75
N ILE A 532 -8.90 16.96 -8.12
CA ILE A 532 -9.14 18.14 -8.95
C ILE A 532 -9.03 17.73 -10.43
N SER A 533 -10.16 17.31 -11.01
CA SER A 533 -10.25 16.94 -12.43
C SER A 533 -10.17 18.18 -13.35
N ASP A 534 -9.89 17.96 -14.63
CA ASP A 534 -9.94 19.02 -15.64
C ASP A 534 -11.35 19.58 -15.80
N GLU A 535 -12.36 18.70 -15.68
CA GLU A 535 -13.77 19.08 -15.66
C GLU A 535 -14.07 20.06 -14.51
N ALA A 536 -13.60 19.76 -13.28
CA ALA A 536 -13.77 20.63 -12.13
C ALA A 536 -13.11 22.00 -12.35
N ILE A 537 -11.88 22.04 -12.86
CA ILE A 537 -11.19 23.30 -13.19
C ILE A 537 -11.95 24.08 -14.25
N GLY A 538 -12.49 23.42 -15.28
CA GLY A 538 -13.31 24.07 -16.30
C GLY A 538 -14.54 24.76 -15.74
N VAL A 539 -15.28 24.07 -14.85
CA VAL A 539 -16.47 24.59 -14.17
C VAL A 539 -16.11 25.72 -13.21
N TRP A 540 -15.07 25.56 -12.38
CA TRP A 540 -14.62 26.60 -11.46
C TRP A 540 -14.12 27.84 -12.20
N SER A 541 -13.42 27.67 -13.31
CA SER A 541 -12.97 28.78 -14.16
C SER A 541 -14.16 29.53 -14.80
N LYS A 542 -15.25 28.81 -15.16
CA LYS A 542 -16.50 29.44 -15.60
C LYS A 542 -17.08 30.28 -14.48
N VAL A 543 -17.21 29.75 -13.26
CA VAL A 543 -17.69 30.49 -12.08
C VAL A 543 -16.83 31.73 -11.83
N MET A 544 -15.51 31.62 -11.86
CA MET A 544 -14.60 32.77 -11.64
C MET A 544 -14.70 33.86 -12.71
N ARG A 545 -14.99 33.47 -13.96
CA ARG A 545 -15.24 34.47 -15.04
C ARG A 545 -16.58 35.19 -14.85
N GLU A 546 -17.62 34.48 -14.38
CA GLU A 546 -18.94 35.09 -14.11
C GLU A 546 -18.92 35.93 -12.82
N VAL A 547 -18.18 35.53 -11.79
CA VAL A 547 -17.96 36.30 -10.55
C VAL A 547 -16.67 37.10 -10.69
N THR A 548 -16.79 38.24 -11.38
CA THR A 548 -15.64 39.06 -11.75
C THR A 548 -14.81 39.50 -10.54
N GLY A 549 -13.49 39.35 -10.66
CA GLY A 549 -12.52 39.72 -9.62
C GLY A 549 -12.40 38.70 -8.48
N SER A 550 -13.11 37.56 -8.54
CA SER A 550 -13.00 36.49 -7.54
C SER A 550 -11.63 35.85 -7.54
N LYS A 551 -11.28 35.26 -6.39
CA LYS A 551 -10.08 34.43 -6.20
C LYS A 551 -10.46 33.03 -5.79
N ILE A 552 -9.53 32.09 -6.01
CA ILE A 552 -9.65 30.71 -5.53
C ILE A 552 -8.44 30.35 -4.69
N ILE A 553 -8.68 29.83 -3.48
CA ILE A 553 -7.66 29.26 -2.58
C ILE A 553 -7.72 27.74 -2.72
N ILE A 554 -6.61 27.12 -3.12
CA ILE A 554 -6.47 25.66 -3.20
C ILE A 554 -5.45 25.22 -2.16
N LYS A 555 -5.86 24.38 -1.20
CA LYS A 555 -5.01 23.96 -0.09
C LYS A 555 -4.84 22.45 -0.05
N ASN A 556 -3.59 22.02 -0.23
CA ASN A 556 -3.19 20.62 -0.11
C ASN A 556 -1.68 20.47 0.15
N GLY A 557 -1.27 19.50 0.95
CA GLY A 557 0.14 19.28 1.28
C GLY A 557 1.06 18.99 0.08
N LEU A 558 0.55 18.38 -0.99
CA LEU A 558 1.35 18.15 -2.21
C LEU A 558 1.71 19.44 -2.96
N LEU A 559 1.07 20.59 -2.62
CA LEU A 559 1.40 21.89 -3.20
C LEU A 559 2.70 22.50 -2.61
N ASP A 560 3.34 21.83 -1.66
CA ASP A 560 4.72 22.15 -1.26
C ASP A 560 5.71 21.81 -2.39
N ASP A 561 5.37 20.87 -3.29
CA ASP A 561 6.12 20.59 -4.52
C ASP A 561 5.84 21.69 -5.57
N PRO A 562 6.87 22.51 -5.94
CA PRO A 562 6.70 23.58 -6.92
C PRO A 562 6.19 23.10 -8.28
N MET A 563 6.63 21.91 -8.73
CA MET A 563 6.21 21.35 -10.02
C MET A 563 4.69 21.07 -10.04
N LEU A 564 4.15 20.50 -8.98
CA LEU A 564 2.72 20.21 -8.89
C LEU A 564 1.89 21.49 -8.75
N ARG A 565 2.39 22.45 -8.00
CA ARG A 565 1.77 23.76 -7.85
C ARG A 565 1.71 24.52 -9.17
N ASP A 566 2.85 24.64 -9.87
CA ASP A 566 2.95 25.38 -11.13
C ASP A 566 2.09 24.72 -12.21
N ARG A 567 2.06 23.37 -12.26
CA ARG A 567 1.17 22.62 -13.15
C ARG A 567 -0.32 22.89 -12.85
N LEU A 568 -0.71 22.96 -11.58
CA LEU A 568 -2.09 23.26 -11.20
C LEU A 568 -2.49 24.69 -11.63
N ILE A 569 -1.64 25.67 -11.36
CA ILE A 569 -1.85 27.07 -11.78
C ILE A 569 -1.97 27.15 -13.31
N ALA A 570 -1.08 26.47 -14.05
CA ALA A 570 -1.11 26.47 -15.51
C ALA A 570 -2.46 26.00 -16.08
N ARG A 571 -3.08 24.96 -15.46
CA ARG A 571 -4.41 24.47 -15.87
C ARG A 571 -5.51 25.54 -15.74
N PHE A 572 -5.44 26.42 -14.74
CA PHE A 572 -6.36 27.55 -14.62
C PHE A 572 -6.05 28.67 -15.64
N VAL A 573 -4.77 28.93 -15.88
CA VAL A 573 -4.33 29.93 -16.89
C VAL A 573 -4.78 29.50 -18.29
N GLU A 574 -4.70 28.23 -18.63
CA GLU A 574 -5.23 27.66 -19.88
C GLU A 574 -6.74 27.88 -20.03
N GLN A 575 -7.49 27.96 -18.92
CA GLN A 575 -8.91 28.31 -18.89
C GLN A 575 -9.17 29.82 -18.84
N GLY A 576 -8.14 30.66 -18.98
CA GLY A 576 -8.25 32.14 -19.04
C GLY A 576 -8.36 32.80 -17.67
N ILE A 577 -7.99 32.11 -16.58
CA ILE A 577 -7.92 32.73 -15.24
C ILE A 577 -6.52 33.31 -15.00
N ALA A 578 -6.44 34.52 -14.50
CA ALA A 578 -5.16 35.15 -14.18
C ALA A 578 -4.46 34.40 -13.04
N GLU A 579 -3.14 34.19 -13.14
CA GLU A 579 -2.33 33.50 -12.15
C GLU A 579 -2.51 34.05 -10.73
N ASP A 580 -2.54 35.39 -10.57
CA ASP A 580 -2.72 36.07 -9.29
C ASP A 580 -4.09 35.81 -8.61
N ASN A 581 -5.02 35.21 -9.33
CA ASN A 581 -6.33 34.83 -8.79
C ASN A 581 -6.36 33.40 -8.28
N VAL A 582 -5.28 32.63 -8.46
CA VAL A 582 -5.14 31.23 -8.00
C VAL A 582 -4.12 31.16 -6.89
N VAL A 583 -4.58 31.02 -5.65
CA VAL A 583 -3.74 30.99 -4.46
C VAL A 583 -3.55 29.53 -4.03
N CYS A 584 -2.33 29.01 -4.14
CA CYS A 584 -1.97 27.66 -3.73
C CYS A 584 -1.32 27.66 -2.34
N MET A 585 -1.84 26.84 -1.42
CA MET A 585 -1.34 26.70 -0.05
C MET A 585 -0.90 25.23 0.20
N GLY A 586 0.31 25.06 0.75
CA GLY A 586 0.88 23.77 1.12
C GLY A 586 0.44 23.22 2.48
N SER A 587 1.28 22.39 3.06
CA SER A 587 1.10 21.78 4.39
C SER A 587 1.12 22.83 5.49
N THR A 588 0.20 22.70 6.43
CA THR A 588 0.20 23.49 7.68
C THR A 588 -0.27 22.63 8.84
N PRO A 589 0.05 22.97 10.09
CA PRO A 589 -0.57 22.37 11.27
C PRO A 589 -2.10 22.44 11.19
N ARG A 590 -2.79 21.47 11.84
CA ARG A 590 -4.26 21.35 11.73
C ARG A 590 -5.00 22.62 12.12
N GLU A 591 -4.57 23.30 13.17
CA GLU A 591 -5.20 24.58 13.60
C GLU A 591 -5.12 25.65 12.52
N GLU A 592 -3.96 25.81 11.87
CA GLU A 592 -3.78 26.75 10.75
C GLU A 592 -4.58 26.32 9.53
N HIS A 593 -4.68 25.00 9.28
CA HIS A 593 -5.53 24.47 8.22
C HIS A 593 -7.00 24.87 8.43
N LEU A 594 -7.52 24.74 9.64
CA LEU A 594 -8.89 25.12 9.97
C LEU A 594 -9.09 26.65 9.94
N ARG A 595 -8.11 27.43 10.39
CA ARG A 595 -8.16 28.89 10.31
C ARG A 595 -8.21 29.43 8.88
N ALA A 596 -7.62 28.70 7.93
CA ALA A 596 -7.62 29.12 6.52
C ALA A 596 -9.03 29.19 5.90
N PHE A 597 -10.04 28.52 6.47
CA PHE A 597 -11.43 28.69 6.07
C PHE A 597 -11.99 30.09 6.39
N ALA A 598 -11.35 30.85 7.29
CA ALA A 598 -11.73 32.22 7.60
C ALA A 598 -11.54 33.21 6.41
N ASP A 599 -10.76 32.83 5.40
CA ASP A 599 -10.53 33.59 4.18
C ASP A 599 -11.40 33.13 3.00
N VAL A 600 -12.30 32.17 3.20
CA VAL A 600 -13.15 31.58 2.18
C VAL A 600 -14.61 31.99 2.37
N ASP A 601 -15.26 32.46 1.31
CA ASP A 601 -16.70 32.81 1.30
C ASP A 601 -17.55 31.57 0.98
N ILE A 602 -17.17 30.81 -0.03
CA ILE A 602 -17.87 29.59 -0.52
C ILE A 602 -16.83 28.55 -0.85
N SER A 603 -16.99 27.34 -0.33
CA SER A 603 -16.18 26.18 -0.73
C SER A 603 -16.74 25.54 -1.99
N LEU A 604 -15.84 25.15 -2.89
CA LEU A 604 -16.14 24.40 -4.11
C LEU A 604 -15.68 22.94 -3.92
N ASP A 605 -16.62 22.01 -3.85
CA ASP A 605 -16.29 20.61 -3.71
C ASP A 605 -15.72 20.04 -5.02
N THR A 606 -14.83 19.09 -4.89
CA THR A 606 -14.19 18.41 -6.02
C THR A 606 -15.13 17.37 -6.64
N PHE A 607 -14.95 17.10 -7.91
CA PHE A 607 -15.59 16.00 -8.62
C PHE A 607 -14.64 15.41 -9.70
N PRO A 608 -14.77 14.12 -10.03
CA PRO A 608 -15.84 13.21 -9.63
C PRO A 608 -15.82 12.78 -8.16
N GLN A 609 -14.67 12.75 -7.47
CA GLN A 609 -14.64 12.38 -6.06
C GLN A 609 -14.81 13.58 -5.15
N ASN A 610 -15.89 13.58 -4.37
CA ASN A 610 -16.22 14.64 -3.43
C ASN A 610 -15.33 14.67 -2.18
N GLY A 611 -15.43 15.76 -1.43
CA GLY A 611 -14.96 15.87 -0.06
C GLY A 611 -15.84 15.06 0.91
N GLY A 612 -15.24 14.64 2.03
CA GLY A 612 -15.94 14.05 3.17
C GLY A 612 -15.64 14.89 4.40
N ILE A 613 -14.52 14.62 5.07
CA ILE A 613 -14.10 15.41 6.25
C ILE A 613 -13.91 16.88 5.93
N SER A 614 -13.34 17.22 4.77
CA SER A 614 -13.15 18.63 4.36
C SER A 614 -14.49 19.37 4.16
N THR A 615 -15.55 18.68 3.72
CA THR A 615 -16.89 19.25 3.63
C THR A 615 -17.44 19.59 5.01
N TRP A 616 -17.31 18.66 5.99
CA TRP A 616 -17.67 18.93 7.36
C TRP A 616 -16.86 20.08 7.98
N GLU A 617 -15.53 20.10 7.75
CA GLU A 617 -14.64 21.17 8.24
C GLU A 617 -15.08 22.55 7.71
N SER A 618 -15.40 22.63 6.43
CA SER A 618 -15.92 23.84 5.79
C SER A 618 -17.21 24.30 6.47
N LEU A 619 -18.18 23.38 6.64
CA LEU A 619 -19.48 23.72 7.24
C LEU A 619 -19.35 24.14 8.71
N TYR A 620 -18.49 23.49 9.52
CA TYR A 620 -18.24 23.91 10.90
C TYR A 620 -17.56 25.29 10.99
N ALA A 621 -16.70 25.64 10.02
CA ALA A 621 -16.13 26.97 9.88
C ALA A 621 -17.14 28.03 9.40
N GLY A 622 -18.40 27.64 9.19
CA GLY A 622 -19.45 28.49 8.68
C GLY A 622 -19.38 28.74 7.16
N VAL A 623 -18.56 27.98 6.42
CA VAL A 623 -18.40 28.13 4.98
C VAL A 623 -19.29 27.13 4.24
N PRO A 624 -20.31 27.58 3.50
CA PRO A 624 -21.15 26.69 2.72
C PRO A 624 -20.38 26.07 1.56
N VAL A 625 -20.80 24.89 1.16
CA VAL A 625 -20.12 24.09 0.12
C VAL A 625 -21.05 23.88 -1.06
N VAL A 626 -20.58 24.12 -2.27
CA VAL A 626 -21.28 23.68 -3.49
C VAL A 626 -20.77 22.29 -3.86
N ALA A 627 -21.65 21.31 -4.00
CA ALA A 627 -21.29 19.96 -4.39
C ALA A 627 -22.08 19.50 -5.63
N LYS A 628 -21.50 18.56 -6.40
CA LYS A 628 -22.17 17.93 -7.54
C LYS A 628 -22.33 16.43 -7.26
N LEU A 629 -23.54 15.90 -7.49
CA LEU A 629 -23.79 14.45 -7.51
C LEU A 629 -23.28 13.83 -8.80
N GLY A 630 -22.51 12.77 -8.65
CA GLY A 630 -22.03 12.02 -9.79
C GLY A 630 -22.66 10.63 -9.87
N SER A 631 -22.16 9.84 -10.82
CA SER A 631 -22.68 8.51 -11.17
C SER A 631 -22.16 7.36 -10.31
N GLY A 632 -21.10 7.57 -9.51
CA GLY A 632 -20.51 6.58 -8.62
C GLY A 632 -20.64 6.97 -7.14
N ALA A 633 -20.38 6.04 -6.21
CA ALA A 633 -20.51 6.28 -4.77
C ALA A 633 -19.63 7.43 -4.27
N SER A 634 -18.35 7.43 -4.61
CA SER A 634 -17.36 8.45 -4.18
C SER A 634 -17.69 9.87 -4.65
N SER A 635 -18.51 10.01 -5.69
CA SER A 635 -18.95 11.29 -6.25
C SER A 635 -20.24 11.82 -5.62
N ARG A 636 -20.68 11.28 -4.48
CA ARG A 636 -21.96 11.61 -3.84
C ARG A 636 -21.80 12.00 -2.36
N ALA A 637 -20.57 11.93 -1.83
CA ALA A 637 -20.31 12.19 -0.42
C ALA A 637 -20.64 13.64 0.00
N GLY A 638 -20.28 14.63 -0.82
CA GLY A 638 -20.62 16.03 -0.57
C GLY A 638 -22.13 16.25 -0.52
N GLY A 639 -22.86 15.69 -1.49
CA GLY A 639 -24.32 15.74 -1.52
C GLY A 639 -24.98 15.06 -0.33
N SER A 640 -24.47 13.91 0.11
CA SER A 640 -24.93 13.21 1.32
C SER A 640 -24.83 14.12 2.56
N ILE A 641 -23.65 14.72 2.78
CA ILE A 641 -23.40 15.59 3.93
C ILE A 641 -24.31 16.84 3.88
N LEU A 642 -24.41 17.48 2.74
CA LEU A 642 -25.22 18.69 2.58
C LEU A 642 -26.70 18.39 2.80
N SER A 643 -27.23 17.30 2.25
CA SER A 643 -28.61 16.88 2.48
C SER A 643 -28.87 16.54 3.96
N ALA A 644 -27.93 15.93 4.65
CA ALA A 644 -28.06 15.58 6.06
C ALA A 644 -28.14 16.79 7.01
N VAL A 645 -27.73 17.97 6.54
CA VAL A 645 -27.80 19.25 7.30
C VAL A 645 -28.77 20.26 6.68
N GLY A 646 -29.64 19.84 5.75
CA GLY A 646 -30.69 20.66 5.15
C GLY A 646 -30.15 21.73 4.18
N LEU A 647 -29.14 21.37 3.39
CA LEU A 647 -28.51 22.21 2.38
C LEU A 647 -28.66 21.61 0.96
N GLU A 648 -29.78 20.98 0.66
CA GLU A 648 -30.03 20.36 -0.66
C GLU A 648 -29.93 21.38 -1.80
N ASP A 649 -30.28 22.65 -1.55
CA ASP A 649 -30.17 23.75 -2.52
C ASP A 649 -28.71 24.06 -2.94
N TRP A 650 -27.73 23.51 -2.25
CA TRP A 650 -26.29 23.63 -2.54
C TRP A 650 -25.75 22.40 -3.31
N VAL A 651 -26.63 21.48 -3.66
CA VAL A 651 -26.28 20.23 -4.38
C VAL A 651 -26.76 20.34 -5.83
N ALA A 652 -25.83 20.19 -6.77
CA ALA A 652 -26.10 20.20 -8.19
C ALA A 652 -26.16 18.75 -8.75
N GLU A 653 -26.89 18.56 -9.85
CA GLU A 653 -26.92 17.30 -10.60
C GLU A 653 -25.97 17.32 -11.81
N ASP A 654 -25.58 18.52 -12.28
CA ASP A 654 -24.73 18.73 -13.43
C ASP A 654 -23.81 19.96 -13.27
N ASP A 655 -22.94 20.19 -14.24
CA ASP A 655 -21.96 21.27 -14.27
C ASP A 655 -22.60 22.66 -14.35
N GLU A 656 -23.68 22.78 -15.11
CA GLU A 656 -24.42 24.05 -15.26
C GLU A 656 -25.09 24.43 -13.95
N GLY A 657 -25.76 23.49 -13.29
CA GLY A 657 -26.36 23.65 -11.97
C GLY A 657 -25.31 24.02 -10.92
N TYR A 658 -24.15 23.37 -10.95
CA TYR A 658 -23.05 23.68 -10.04
C TYR A 658 -22.57 25.12 -10.18
N ALA A 659 -22.29 25.56 -11.41
CA ALA A 659 -21.87 26.93 -11.68
C ALA A 659 -22.97 27.92 -11.30
N ALA A 660 -24.24 27.62 -11.64
CA ALA A 660 -25.37 28.48 -11.32
C ALA A 660 -25.57 28.68 -9.80
N ILE A 661 -25.39 27.60 -9.00
CA ILE A 661 -25.46 27.67 -7.53
C ILE A 661 -24.36 28.59 -6.99
N ALA A 662 -23.10 28.35 -7.40
CA ALA A 662 -21.95 29.12 -6.95
C ALA A 662 -22.12 30.60 -7.27
N CYS A 663 -22.47 30.97 -8.51
CA CYS A 663 -22.68 32.34 -8.95
C CYS A 663 -23.88 33.02 -8.25
N ARG A 664 -25.00 32.28 -8.10
CA ARG A 664 -26.19 32.79 -7.40
C ARG A 664 -25.90 33.22 -5.97
N TYR A 665 -25.21 32.36 -5.21
CA TYR A 665 -24.93 32.66 -3.81
C TYR A 665 -23.76 33.63 -3.64
N ALA A 666 -22.78 33.65 -4.53
CA ALA A 666 -21.74 34.69 -4.56
C ALA A 666 -22.30 36.11 -4.71
N ALA A 667 -23.48 36.26 -5.33
CA ALA A 667 -24.19 37.54 -5.49
C ALA A 667 -25.08 37.91 -4.28
N GLN A 668 -25.10 37.08 -3.19
CA GLN A 668 -26.02 37.28 -2.05
C GLN A 668 -25.27 37.38 -0.71
N PRO A 669 -24.50 38.44 -0.46
CA PRO A 669 -23.68 38.56 0.76
C PRO A 669 -24.49 38.50 2.06
N ASP A 670 -25.69 39.08 2.08
CA ASP A 670 -26.57 39.04 3.28
C ASP A 670 -27.02 37.62 3.61
N HIS A 671 -27.34 36.81 2.57
CA HIS A 671 -27.70 35.41 2.73
C HIS A 671 -26.50 34.62 3.23
N LEU A 672 -25.31 34.80 2.63
CA LEU A 672 -24.06 34.12 3.06
C LEU A 672 -23.70 34.46 4.50
N THR A 673 -23.80 35.74 4.89
CA THR A 673 -23.54 36.19 6.27
C THR A 673 -24.45 35.49 7.28
N LYS A 674 -25.74 35.41 6.97
CA LYS A 674 -26.74 34.75 7.81
C LYS A 674 -26.45 33.21 7.89
N LEU A 675 -26.29 32.60 6.72
CA LEU A 675 -26.02 31.15 6.65
C LEU A 675 -24.74 30.77 7.40
N ARG A 676 -23.66 31.57 7.23
CA ARG A 676 -22.38 31.37 7.91
C ARG A 676 -22.54 31.33 9.44
N ALA A 677 -23.36 32.20 10.00
CA ALA A 677 -23.64 32.25 11.43
C ALA A 677 -24.52 31.07 11.91
N GLU A 678 -25.43 30.60 11.05
CA GLU A 678 -26.40 29.54 11.40
C GLU A 678 -25.85 28.11 11.26
N LEU A 679 -24.85 27.88 10.38
CA LEU A 679 -24.35 26.55 10.03
C LEU A 679 -23.96 25.68 11.24
N PRO A 680 -23.18 26.14 12.23
CA PRO A 680 -22.82 25.32 13.38
C PRO A 680 -24.03 24.83 14.18
N ALA A 681 -25.03 25.71 14.39
CA ALA A 681 -26.26 25.36 15.10
C ALA A 681 -27.12 24.38 14.29
N ARG A 682 -27.18 24.57 12.96
CA ARG A 682 -27.90 23.68 12.04
C ARG A 682 -27.29 22.27 12.01
N ILE A 683 -25.97 22.20 11.98
CA ILE A 683 -25.23 20.93 12.06
C ILE A 683 -25.55 20.23 13.39
N ALA A 684 -25.40 20.92 14.51
CA ALA A 684 -25.64 20.35 15.85
C ALA A 684 -27.10 19.84 16.05
N ALA A 685 -28.05 20.43 15.34
CA ALA A 685 -29.45 20.03 15.37
C ALA A 685 -29.79 18.84 14.46
N SER A 686 -28.90 18.48 13.51
CA SER A 686 -29.12 17.37 12.58
C SER A 686 -28.75 16.03 13.23
N ASP A 687 -29.42 14.93 12.82
CA ASP A 687 -29.07 13.57 13.26
C ASP A 687 -27.65 13.17 12.84
N ALA A 688 -27.12 13.76 11.77
CA ALA A 688 -25.79 13.50 11.26
C ALA A 688 -24.69 14.24 12.04
N GLY A 689 -24.94 15.50 12.43
CA GLY A 689 -24.00 16.32 13.20
C GLY A 689 -24.07 16.13 14.71
N ASN A 690 -25.19 15.58 15.23
CA ASN A 690 -25.31 15.14 16.60
C ASN A 690 -24.70 13.74 16.75
N VAL A 691 -23.46 13.70 17.18
CA VAL A 691 -22.69 12.44 17.26
C VAL A 691 -23.34 11.36 18.13
N GLU A 692 -23.94 11.74 19.25
CA GLU A 692 -24.63 10.79 20.12
C GLU A 692 -25.84 10.18 19.43
N THR A 693 -26.68 11.01 18.80
CA THR A 693 -27.82 10.55 18.00
C THR A 693 -27.36 9.65 16.85
N TYR A 694 -26.33 10.05 16.13
CA TYR A 694 -25.74 9.26 15.06
C TYR A 694 -25.28 7.87 15.56
N THR A 695 -24.55 7.84 16.70
CA THR A 695 -24.07 6.58 17.30
C THR A 695 -25.21 5.67 17.72
N ARG A 696 -26.31 6.22 18.29
CA ARG A 696 -27.52 5.42 18.62
C ARG A 696 -28.13 4.79 17.37
N LYS A 697 -28.09 5.46 16.20
CA LYS A 697 -28.56 4.87 14.92
C LYS A 697 -27.65 3.74 14.46
N VAL A 698 -26.33 3.90 14.59
CA VAL A 698 -25.37 2.83 14.31
C VAL A 698 -25.62 1.61 15.19
N GLU A 699 -25.78 1.81 16.50
CA GLU A 699 -26.05 0.75 17.46
C GLU A 699 -27.39 0.04 17.23
N ALA A 700 -28.41 0.79 16.83
CA ALA A 700 -29.70 0.22 16.43
C ALA A 700 -29.55 -0.71 15.23
N GLY A 701 -28.72 -0.34 14.24
CA GLY A 701 -28.34 -1.20 13.12
C GLY A 701 -27.64 -2.48 13.59
N TYR A 702 -26.60 -2.36 14.43
CA TYR A 702 -25.89 -3.52 14.97
C TYR A 702 -26.81 -4.47 15.74
N ARG A 703 -27.73 -3.94 16.56
CA ARG A 703 -28.72 -4.73 17.28
C ARG A 703 -29.67 -5.44 16.33
N GLN A 704 -30.09 -4.77 15.25
CA GLN A 704 -30.95 -5.36 14.24
C GLN A 704 -30.24 -6.48 13.48
N PHE A 705 -28.99 -6.28 13.06
CA PHE A 705 -28.20 -7.31 12.38
C PHE A 705 -28.05 -8.56 13.25
N TRP A 706 -27.80 -8.36 14.56
CA TRP A 706 -27.69 -9.47 15.50
C TRP A 706 -29.01 -10.21 15.69
N ARG A 707 -30.14 -9.51 15.78
CA ARG A 707 -31.48 -10.11 15.88
C ARG A 707 -31.81 -10.91 14.62
N ASP A 708 -31.53 -10.37 13.44
CA ASP A 708 -31.75 -11.05 12.17
C ASP A 708 -30.91 -12.33 12.07
N TYR A 709 -29.68 -12.28 12.52
CA TYR A 709 -28.79 -13.46 12.58
C TYR A 709 -29.33 -14.52 13.55
N CYS A 710 -29.76 -14.15 14.73
CA CYS A 710 -30.36 -15.07 15.69
C CYS A 710 -31.65 -15.71 15.17
N ALA A 711 -32.49 -14.94 14.47
CA ALA A 711 -33.75 -15.42 13.90
C ALA A 711 -33.54 -16.34 12.69
N ALA A 712 -32.48 -16.18 11.93
CA ALA A 712 -32.14 -17.02 10.77
C ALA A 712 -31.52 -18.37 11.16
N ALA A 713 -31.04 -18.52 12.39
CA ALA A 713 -30.46 -19.78 12.87
C ALA A 713 -31.56 -20.85 13.07
N PRO A 714 -31.34 -22.11 12.67
CA PRO A 714 -32.33 -23.18 12.84
C PRO A 714 -32.64 -23.43 14.32
N GLU A 715 -33.92 -23.56 14.66
CA GLU A 715 -34.35 -23.89 16.03
C GLU A 715 -33.73 -25.22 16.49
N GLY A 716 -32.89 -25.18 17.51
CA GLY A 716 -32.33 -26.36 18.20
C GLY A 716 -30.97 -26.83 17.74
N GLY A 717 -30.20 -26.04 16.96
CA GLY A 717 -28.85 -26.37 16.57
C GLY A 717 -27.80 -25.45 17.20
N ASP A 718 -26.88 -26.02 17.98
CA ASP A 718 -25.54 -25.44 18.07
C ASP A 718 -25.03 -25.39 16.62
N VAL A 719 -25.06 -24.22 16.01
CA VAL A 719 -24.54 -24.03 14.64
C VAL A 719 -23.02 -24.18 14.72
N ALA A 720 -22.54 -25.34 14.22
CA ALA A 720 -21.13 -25.65 14.08
C ALA A 720 -20.49 -24.85 12.93
#